data_c9c09cb89a9e20334611dbd3ac3b2e62
#
_entry.id   c9c09cb89a9e20334611dbd3ac3b2e62
#
_cell.length_a   1.000
_cell.length_b   1.000
_cell.length_c   1.000
_cell.angle_alpha   90.00
_cell.angle_beta   90.00
_cell.angle_gamma   90.00
#
_symmetry.space_group_name_H-M   'P 1'
#
loop_
_entity.id
_entity.type
_entity.pdbx_description
1 polymer ?
#
loop_
_entity_poly.entity_id
_entity_poly.type
_entity_poly.pdbx_seq_one_letter_code
_entity_poly.pdbx_strand_id
1 'polypeptide(L)'
;MKRILLLCLALLSTAVLWAQKPALDHSVYDGWKSVSRPVIQEGSEWASYSVSPQEGDGILYLYNVKTGKTFTADRASRAMISKDGTKAVYRITPPFQETRQAKIDKKKPDERPKGSIAVMDLKTGEVKEFARVINFKSGDELIEWIAFKEEEVKATPGKDGKKPGEKPEKGEKPEKPAKGEKPEKPEKPSVKDNLYVLNIKTMAIDTLKSVESFKFDKKGLRLAYVTKPDKKDSVTVRGLFLYDPATRTSTPVLTGEKKASFGNVFFEKEGDRIAFYASLDTGKDASKHQDLYLYNGGEPMLLLTHKASVLPKDWELGQSADIRFYEGFLTLGTLPVPPEKDTTLVDFEQAQLDIWVWNEDYIQTIQKNRLSREKNRTYLAKIGYDGKNFIQLADENMQSVEIPEGLKGDFVMVANDKPYRIQRQWDYTSRSDLYRIDLRDGSRTLLEVESPLSYAQESPDGAYAACFNEKEGNWYVLDINAGTRREVSSQIGTAFYDEEDDHPAYPGAYTTAVWSEDSKFFWIRDRYDWWQIDPTGAAAPVRKTFGRENHLTYTVAMPYNRTDIRIPRGGMIFNDRPVWFTTFDEVTKETGVARLDITKRKAKVENLAKGPYMYQALAVSTGKKPVALYLRGNFEEGSDLWITRDNFRKQEKLTATGDQIKSYNWGTVELVKWTAWDGTPAEGLLFKPENFDPAKKYPMICYFYERNSETLYRSRVPAPSASTVNIPYFVSNGYLIFVPDLRYKDGHPGKSCMNFLMPGVDMLCENPWVDGDHIGIQGQSWGGYQTAYLITQTNRFAAAGAGAPVSNMTSAYGGIRWESGVARTAQYEKGQSRIGKDLWEGFDLYVENSPLFFVPNVTTPVLIMHNDQDGAVPWWQGIEFFNALRRCGKQAWMLQYNDEAHNLKERRNRKDLSVRLQQFFDHFLKGAPMPVWMSRGVPATLKGIDYGFGFDDND
;
A
#
# COMPACT_ATOMS: atom_id res chain seq x y z
N MET A 1 -63.25 -22.69 33.49
CA MET A 1 -61.90 -23.21 33.04
C MET A 1 -61.72 -23.20 31.51
N LYS A 2 -62.65 -23.63 30.65
CA LYS A 2 -62.46 -23.63 29.19
C LYS A 2 -62.30 -22.23 28.52
N ARG A 3 -62.85 -21.14 29.08
CA ARG A 3 -62.70 -19.77 28.54
C ARG A 3 -61.36 -19.11 28.97
N ILE A 4 -60.75 -19.51 30.06
CA ILE A 4 -59.45 -19.02 30.52
C ILE A 4 -58.33 -19.72 29.72
N LEU A 5 -58.50 -21.00 29.34
CA LEU A 5 -57.53 -21.71 28.49
C LEU A 5 -57.52 -21.18 27.06
N LEU A 6 -58.62 -20.72 26.51
CA LEU A 6 -58.66 -20.11 25.17
C LEU A 6 -58.02 -18.69 25.15
N LEU A 7 -58.13 -17.93 26.25
CA LEU A 7 -57.46 -16.63 26.38
C LEU A 7 -55.91 -16.79 26.54
N CYS A 8 -55.46 -17.81 27.25
CA CYS A 8 -54.05 -18.10 27.39
C CYS A 8 -53.42 -18.66 26.10
N LEU A 9 -54.19 -19.42 25.29
CA LEU A 9 -53.74 -19.87 23.96
C LEU A 9 -53.74 -18.70 22.95
N ALA A 10 -54.67 -17.74 23.04
CA ALA A 10 -54.66 -16.56 22.18
C ALA A 10 -53.53 -15.55 22.54
N LEU A 11 -53.12 -15.50 23.81
CA LEU A 11 -51.97 -14.71 24.26
C LEU A 11 -50.59 -15.37 23.99
N LEU A 12 -50.55 -16.70 23.80
CA LEU A 12 -49.34 -17.41 23.40
C LEU A 12 -49.11 -17.43 21.86
N SER A 13 -50.16 -17.13 21.06
CA SER A 13 -50.04 -17.06 19.60
C SER A 13 -49.65 -15.68 19.07
N THR A 14 -49.51 -14.67 19.93
CA THR A 14 -49.13 -13.30 19.52
C THR A 14 -47.75 -12.87 19.97
N ALA A 15 -46.90 -13.74 20.50
CA ALA A 15 -45.58 -13.39 21.04
C ALA A 15 -44.40 -14.09 20.35
N VAL A 16 -44.54 -14.44 19.09
CA VAL A 16 -43.39 -14.56 18.22
C VAL A 16 -43.31 -13.31 17.32
N LEU A 17 -43.30 -12.14 17.97
CA LEU A 17 -42.62 -11.00 17.40
C LEU A 17 -41.14 -11.41 17.32
N TRP A 18 -40.72 -11.90 16.19
CA TRP A 18 -39.30 -11.92 15.88
C TRP A 18 -38.77 -10.50 16.09
N ALA A 19 -38.02 -10.28 17.15
CA ALA A 19 -37.39 -8.99 17.39
C ALA A 19 -36.60 -8.66 16.12
N GLN A 20 -37.05 -7.70 15.34
CA GLN A 20 -36.38 -7.28 14.13
C GLN A 20 -34.99 -6.85 14.51
N LYS A 21 -33.97 -7.43 13.84
CA LYS A 21 -32.59 -7.05 14.08
C LYS A 21 -32.43 -5.54 13.87
N PRO A 22 -31.65 -4.86 14.72
CA PRO A 22 -31.43 -3.43 14.57
C PRO A 22 -30.68 -3.13 13.25
N ALA A 23 -30.95 -1.99 12.65
CA ALA A 23 -30.14 -1.46 11.58
C ALA A 23 -28.76 -1.03 12.10
N LEU A 24 -27.77 -1.00 11.21
CA LEU A 24 -26.45 -0.44 11.53
C LEU A 24 -26.57 1.06 11.81
N ASP A 25 -25.93 1.52 12.87
CA ASP A 25 -25.67 2.93 13.13
C ASP A 25 -24.17 3.24 13.09
N HIS A 26 -23.83 4.53 13.15
CA HIS A 26 -22.43 4.97 13.04
C HIS A 26 -21.55 4.59 14.25
N SER A 27 -22.14 4.19 15.39
CA SER A 27 -21.42 3.84 16.60
C SER A 27 -20.72 2.47 16.50
N VAL A 28 -21.18 1.60 15.59
CA VAL A 28 -20.63 0.24 15.42
C VAL A 28 -19.21 0.22 14.86
N TYR A 29 -18.78 1.28 14.18
CA TYR A 29 -17.55 1.29 13.39
C TYR A 29 -16.29 1.00 14.22
N ASP A 30 -16.19 1.62 15.40
CA ASP A 30 -14.96 1.51 16.19
C ASP A 30 -14.77 0.10 16.75
N GLY A 31 -15.84 -0.52 17.20
CA GLY A 31 -15.85 -1.87 17.75
C GLY A 31 -15.80 -3.00 16.72
N TRP A 32 -16.02 -2.71 15.45
CA TRP A 32 -16.09 -3.75 14.41
C TRP A 32 -14.76 -4.44 14.22
N LYS A 33 -14.73 -5.76 14.47
CA LYS A 33 -13.52 -6.58 14.45
C LYS A 33 -13.27 -7.17 13.07
N SER A 34 -11.98 -7.31 12.75
CA SER A 34 -11.52 -8.03 11.57
C SER A 34 -10.29 -8.89 11.91
N VAL A 35 -10.08 -9.94 11.11
CA VAL A 35 -8.92 -10.81 11.24
C VAL A 35 -7.85 -10.43 10.22
N SER A 36 -6.59 -10.39 10.65
CA SER A 36 -5.44 -10.11 9.77
C SER A 36 -5.10 -11.29 8.88
N ARG A 37 -4.27 -11.05 7.85
CA ARG A 37 -3.66 -12.14 7.07
C ARG A 37 -2.89 -13.07 8.00
N PRO A 38 -3.06 -14.41 7.86
CA PRO A 38 -2.26 -15.36 8.61
C PRO A 38 -0.84 -15.46 8.05
N VAL A 39 0.12 -15.73 8.92
CA VAL A 39 1.50 -16.02 8.53
C VAL A 39 1.88 -17.36 9.15
N ILE A 40 2.28 -18.33 8.33
CA ILE A 40 2.90 -19.59 8.79
C ILE A 40 4.41 -19.41 8.64
N GLN A 41 5.16 -19.55 9.72
CA GLN A 41 6.60 -19.49 9.68
C GLN A 41 7.15 -20.71 8.95
N GLU A 42 8.01 -20.51 7.96
CA GLU A 42 8.64 -21.61 7.21
C GLU A 42 9.46 -22.52 8.15
N GLY A 43 9.32 -23.82 7.99
CA GLY A 43 9.94 -24.81 8.86
C GLY A 43 9.28 -24.98 10.23
N SER A 44 8.27 -24.20 10.58
CA SER A 44 7.54 -24.25 11.85
C SER A 44 6.12 -24.80 11.67
N GLU A 45 5.56 -25.33 12.78
CA GLU A 45 4.15 -25.71 12.87
C GLU A 45 3.26 -24.58 13.40
N TRP A 46 3.82 -23.41 13.64
CA TRP A 46 3.13 -22.28 14.23
C TRP A 46 2.77 -21.23 13.18
N ALA A 47 1.56 -20.74 13.32
CA ALA A 47 1.04 -19.59 12.58
C ALA A 47 0.74 -18.44 13.53
N SER A 48 0.74 -17.22 13.01
CA SER A 48 0.29 -16.03 13.72
C SER A 48 -0.76 -15.28 12.93
N TYR A 49 -1.76 -14.74 13.62
CA TYR A 49 -2.76 -13.81 13.10
C TYR A 49 -3.29 -12.93 14.23
N SER A 50 -3.93 -11.83 13.91
CA SER A 50 -4.52 -10.93 14.90
C SER A 50 -6.01 -10.71 14.61
N VAL A 51 -6.79 -10.55 15.68
CA VAL A 51 -8.18 -10.05 15.61
C VAL A 51 -8.21 -8.70 16.30
N SER A 52 -8.62 -7.67 15.55
CA SER A 52 -8.57 -6.30 16.04
C SER A 52 -9.85 -5.53 15.69
N PRO A 53 -10.35 -4.66 16.58
CA PRO A 53 -11.35 -3.68 16.24
C PRO A 53 -10.77 -2.62 15.32
N GLN A 54 -11.60 -1.81 14.67
CA GLN A 54 -11.14 -0.70 13.83
C GLN A 54 -10.44 0.39 14.65
N GLU A 55 -10.88 0.59 15.89
CA GLU A 55 -10.26 1.50 16.86
C GLU A 55 -10.29 0.85 18.24
N GLY A 56 -9.11 0.57 18.82
CA GLY A 56 -8.99 -0.10 20.11
C GLY A 56 -7.88 -1.14 20.16
N ASP A 57 -7.92 -1.95 21.19
CA ASP A 57 -6.92 -2.99 21.46
C ASP A 57 -7.27 -4.29 20.74
N GLY A 58 -6.30 -4.84 19.99
CA GLY A 58 -6.41 -6.12 19.30
C GLY A 58 -5.77 -7.26 20.08
N ILE A 59 -5.98 -8.48 19.62
CA ILE A 59 -5.43 -9.72 20.18
C ILE A 59 -4.61 -10.44 19.11
N LEU A 60 -3.37 -10.80 19.43
CA LEU A 60 -2.53 -11.68 18.63
C LEU A 60 -2.84 -13.13 19.02
N TYR A 61 -2.96 -13.99 18.03
CA TYR A 61 -3.09 -15.44 18.16
C TYR A 61 -1.85 -16.12 17.61
N LEU A 62 -1.30 -17.06 18.37
CA LEU A 62 -0.25 -17.97 17.97
C LEU A 62 -0.88 -19.37 17.94
N TYR A 63 -1.00 -19.94 16.76
CA TYR A 63 -1.77 -21.15 16.51
C TYR A 63 -0.88 -22.25 15.95
N ASN A 64 -0.84 -23.41 16.62
CA ASN A 64 -0.14 -24.58 16.12
C ASN A 64 -1.03 -25.32 15.10
N VAL A 65 -0.61 -25.32 13.84
CA VAL A 65 -1.43 -25.84 12.71
C VAL A 65 -1.62 -27.36 12.75
N LYS A 66 -0.77 -28.10 13.47
CA LYS A 66 -0.90 -29.56 13.63
C LYS A 66 -1.77 -29.95 14.80
N THR A 67 -1.50 -29.35 15.97
CA THR A 67 -2.15 -29.77 17.23
C THR A 67 -3.42 -28.98 17.54
N GLY A 68 -3.61 -27.80 16.92
CA GLY A 68 -4.69 -26.88 17.24
C GLY A 68 -4.44 -26.06 18.53
N LYS A 69 -3.29 -26.24 19.21
CA LYS A 69 -2.95 -25.46 20.41
C LYS A 69 -2.88 -23.98 20.06
N THR A 70 -3.49 -23.15 20.89
CA THR A 70 -3.55 -21.71 20.68
C THR A 70 -3.07 -20.97 21.91
N PHE A 71 -2.24 -19.95 21.69
CA PHE A 71 -1.91 -18.93 22.67
C PHE A 71 -2.37 -17.58 22.20
N THR A 72 -2.71 -16.70 23.14
CA THR A 72 -3.14 -15.33 22.85
C THR A 72 -2.26 -14.33 23.58
N ALA A 73 -2.12 -13.14 22.99
CA ALA A 73 -1.46 -12.01 23.61
C ALA A 73 -2.23 -10.73 23.32
N ASP A 74 -2.69 -10.06 24.38
CA ASP A 74 -3.45 -8.82 24.26
C ASP A 74 -2.57 -7.68 23.77
N ARG A 75 -3.13 -6.80 22.91
CA ARG A 75 -2.45 -5.63 22.34
C ARG A 75 -1.17 -5.97 21.57
N ALA A 76 -0.96 -7.26 21.27
CA ALA A 76 0.24 -7.73 20.60
C ALA A 76 0.11 -7.77 19.08
N SER A 77 1.24 -7.60 18.39
CA SER A 77 1.34 -7.62 16.94
C SER A 77 2.76 -7.97 16.48
N ARG A 78 2.91 -8.25 15.18
CA ARG A 78 4.21 -8.50 14.54
C ARG A 78 5.00 -9.62 15.20
N ALA A 79 4.38 -10.77 15.41
CA ALA A 79 5.05 -11.93 15.93
C ALA A 79 6.10 -12.47 14.94
N MET A 80 7.28 -12.76 15.46
CA MET A 80 8.30 -13.57 14.81
C MET A 80 8.42 -14.88 15.59
N ILE A 81 8.37 -15.99 14.89
CA ILE A 81 8.52 -17.32 15.50
C ILE A 81 9.94 -17.79 15.23
N SER A 82 10.62 -18.33 16.25
CA SER A 82 11.96 -18.88 16.10
C SER A 82 11.98 -20.00 15.06
N LYS A 83 13.09 -20.14 14.35
CA LYS A 83 13.25 -21.16 13.29
C LYS A 83 12.95 -22.59 13.77
N ASP A 84 13.27 -22.89 15.04
CA ASP A 84 12.97 -24.17 15.66
C ASP A 84 11.53 -24.29 16.19
N GLY A 85 10.71 -23.27 16.05
CA GLY A 85 9.31 -23.24 16.46
C GLY A 85 9.08 -23.26 17.97
N THR A 86 10.11 -22.97 18.79
CA THR A 86 10.01 -23.06 20.26
C THR A 86 9.65 -21.76 20.94
N LYS A 87 9.96 -20.63 20.34
CA LYS A 87 9.74 -19.28 20.87
C LYS A 87 9.01 -18.39 19.89
N ALA A 88 8.24 -17.46 20.41
CA ALA A 88 7.68 -16.34 19.66
C ALA A 88 8.10 -15.03 20.32
N VAL A 89 8.51 -14.06 19.51
CA VAL A 89 8.80 -12.68 19.92
C VAL A 89 7.81 -11.76 19.26
N TYR A 90 7.17 -10.89 20.03
CA TYR A 90 6.17 -9.97 19.50
C TYR A 90 6.18 -8.62 20.22
N ARG A 91 5.58 -7.62 19.57
CA ARG A 91 5.40 -6.28 20.15
C ARG A 91 4.07 -6.21 20.88
N ILE A 92 4.06 -5.47 21.98
CA ILE A 92 2.87 -5.11 22.72
C ILE A 92 2.74 -3.58 22.66
N THR A 93 1.60 -3.10 22.16
CA THR A 93 1.31 -1.65 22.14
C THR A 93 0.77 -1.20 23.50
N PRO A 94 0.97 0.08 23.89
CA PRO A 94 0.32 0.61 25.09
C PRO A 94 -1.21 0.48 25.00
N PRO A 95 -1.94 0.42 26.12
CA PRO A 95 -3.39 0.42 26.14
C PRO A 95 -3.95 1.62 25.34
N PHE A 96 -4.94 1.36 24.49
CA PHE A 96 -5.54 2.39 23.63
C PHE A 96 -6.08 3.56 24.44
N GLN A 97 -6.80 3.28 25.55
CA GLN A 97 -7.41 4.31 26.40
C GLN A 97 -6.35 5.20 27.07
N GLU A 98 -5.26 4.61 27.57
CA GLU A 98 -4.15 5.39 28.17
C GLU A 98 -3.47 6.29 27.14
N THR A 99 -3.25 5.76 25.91
CA THR A 99 -2.68 6.53 24.80
C THR A 99 -3.60 7.67 24.38
N ARG A 100 -4.91 7.41 24.33
CA ARG A 100 -5.94 8.43 24.05
C ARG A 100 -5.95 9.51 25.15
N GLN A 101 -5.97 9.12 26.42
CA GLN A 101 -5.96 10.06 27.54
C GLN A 101 -4.69 10.93 27.53
N ALA A 102 -3.52 10.35 27.25
CA ALA A 102 -2.28 11.10 27.14
C ALA A 102 -2.30 12.15 26.01
N LYS A 103 -3.03 11.89 24.92
CA LYS A 103 -3.28 12.88 23.86
C LYS A 103 -4.24 13.98 24.29
N ILE A 104 -5.32 13.64 25.02
CA ILE A 104 -6.25 14.59 25.60
C ILE A 104 -5.52 15.53 26.57
N ASP A 105 -4.65 14.98 27.40
CA ASP A 105 -3.80 15.73 28.34
C ASP A 105 -2.67 16.50 27.63
N LYS A 106 -2.60 16.46 26.30
CA LYS A 106 -1.59 17.13 25.47
C LYS A 106 -0.14 16.76 25.84
N LYS A 107 0.08 15.54 26.36
CA LYS A 107 1.42 15.04 26.68
C LYS A 107 2.28 14.95 25.43
N LYS A 108 3.55 15.35 25.57
CA LYS A 108 4.53 15.23 24.48
C LYS A 108 4.78 13.76 24.11
N PRO A 109 5.31 13.45 22.92
CA PRO A 109 5.57 12.07 22.51
C PRO A 109 6.45 11.26 23.48
N ASP A 110 7.43 11.90 24.12
CA ASP A 110 8.32 11.31 25.10
C ASP A 110 7.67 11.05 26.50
N GLU A 111 6.54 11.71 26.77
CA GLU A 111 5.75 11.57 28.01
C GLU A 111 4.59 10.57 27.87
N ARG A 112 4.31 10.10 26.64
CA ARG A 112 3.21 9.14 26.37
C ARG A 112 3.59 7.73 26.77
N PRO A 113 2.60 6.87 27.08
CA PRO A 113 2.84 5.45 27.37
C PRO A 113 3.67 4.80 26.27
N LYS A 114 4.64 3.96 26.65
CA LYS A 114 5.53 3.25 25.74
C LYS A 114 5.11 1.80 25.61
N GLY A 115 5.39 1.22 24.42
CA GLY A 115 5.17 -0.20 24.19
C GLY A 115 6.21 -1.08 24.86
N SER A 116 6.03 -2.38 24.73
CA SER A 116 6.93 -3.42 25.18
C SER A 116 7.14 -4.47 24.07
N ILE A 117 8.11 -5.35 24.29
CA ILE A 117 8.24 -6.61 23.57
C ILE A 117 8.10 -7.77 24.54
N ALA A 118 7.67 -8.91 24.05
CA ALA A 118 7.60 -10.13 24.85
C ALA A 118 8.17 -11.31 24.10
N VAL A 119 8.71 -12.25 24.87
CA VAL A 119 9.13 -13.57 24.42
C VAL A 119 8.22 -14.60 25.08
N MET A 120 7.54 -15.40 24.26
CA MET A 120 6.68 -16.50 24.72
C MET A 120 7.34 -17.84 24.40
N ASP A 121 7.34 -18.74 25.38
CA ASP A 121 7.65 -20.14 25.17
C ASP A 121 6.45 -20.85 24.55
N LEU A 122 6.58 -21.35 23.32
CA LEU A 122 5.47 -21.98 22.60
C LEU A 122 5.14 -23.39 23.07
N LYS A 123 5.96 -23.98 23.95
CA LYS A 123 5.67 -25.27 24.62
C LYS A 123 4.81 -25.07 25.86
N THR A 124 5.17 -24.11 26.70
CA THR A 124 4.50 -23.88 28.02
C THR A 124 3.46 -22.77 27.96
N GLY A 125 3.65 -21.72 27.13
CA GLY A 125 2.88 -20.50 27.12
C GLY A 125 3.42 -19.44 28.09
N GLU A 126 4.54 -19.69 28.74
CA GLU A 126 5.19 -18.73 29.65
C GLU A 126 5.67 -17.50 28.84
N VAL A 127 5.42 -16.32 29.40
CA VAL A 127 5.73 -15.04 28.75
C VAL A 127 6.67 -14.22 29.61
N LYS A 128 7.75 -13.71 29.03
CA LYS A 128 8.59 -12.68 29.62
C LYS A 128 8.51 -11.40 28.82
N GLU A 129 8.06 -10.34 29.48
CA GLU A 129 7.90 -9.01 28.88
C GLU A 129 9.08 -8.10 29.25
N PHE A 130 9.49 -7.26 28.26
CA PHE A 130 10.50 -6.22 28.39
C PHE A 130 9.84 -4.87 28.12
N ALA A 131 9.66 -4.10 29.17
CA ALA A 131 8.95 -2.82 29.12
C ALA A 131 9.74 -1.73 28.40
N ARG A 132 9.02 -0.74 27.85
CA ARG A 132 9.58 0.46 27.18
C ARG A 132 10.42 0.12 25.95
N VAL A 133 10.07 -0.92 25.23
CA VAL A 133 10.73 -1.31 24.00
C VAL A 133 9.73 -1.24 22.84
N ILE A 134 9.96 -0.34 21.87
CA ILE A 134 9.08 -0.21 20.71
C ILE A 134 9.42 -1.21 19.63
N ASN A 135 10.69 -1.46 19.41
CA ASN A 135 11.20 -2.32 18.36
C ASN A 135 12.37 -3.20 18.83
N PHE A 136 12.48 -4.35 18.19
CA PHE A 136 13.65 -5.20 18.26
C PHE A 136 14.15 -5.52 16.84
N LYS A 137 15.40 -5.98 16.74
CA LYS A 137 15.98 -6.51 15.49
C LYS A 137 16.53 -7.91 15.75
N SER A 138 16.53 -8.73 14.69
CA SER A 138 17.15 -10.04 14.62
C SER A 138 17.91 -10.15 13.29
N GLY A 139 18.49 -11.30 12.98
CA GLY A 139 18.79 -11.67 11.60
C GLY A 139 17.52 -11.85 10.77
N ASP A 140 17.66 -12.16 9.48
CA ASP A 140 16.51 -12.41 8.58
C ASP A 140 15.63 -13.58 9.06
N GLU A 141 16.29 -14.56 9.70
CA GLU A 141 15.64 -15.65 10.44
C GLU A 141 15.83 -15.44 11.94
N LEU A 142 14.75 -15.58 12.71
CA LEU A 142 14.87 -15.58 14.16
C LEU A 142 15.37 -16.95 14.65
N ILE A 143 16.67 -17.09 14.83
CA ILE A 143 17.26 -18.34 15.30
C ILE A 143 17.33 -18.37 16.83
N GLU A 144 17.98 -17.39 17.45
CA GLU A 144 18.25 -17.40 18.87
C GLU A 144 18.38 -16.01 19.51
N TRP A 145 18.78 -15.00 18.73
CA TRP A 145 19.14 -13.69 19.24
C TRP A 145 18.27 -12.58 18.71
N ILE A 146 17.90 -11.66 19.62
CA ILE A 146 17.35 -10.36 19.29
C ILE A 146 18.13 -9.25 19.99
N ALA A 147 18.10 -8.06 19.44
CA ALA A 147 18.66 -6.88 20.11
C ALA A 147 17.66 -5.74 20.12
N PHE A 148 17.63 -4.97 21.21
CA PHE A 148 16.71 -3.86 21.39
C PHE A 148 17.32 -2.76 22.30
N LYS A 149 16.73 -1.57 22.22
CA LYS A 149 17.00 -0.46 23.14
C LYS A 149 15.76 -0.14 23.96
N GLU A 150 15.94 0.24 25.22
CA GLU A 150 14.85 0.78 26.04
C GLU A 150 14.64 2.25 25.77
N GLU A 151 13.39 2.70 25.82
CA GLU A 151 13.03 4.12 25.77
C GLU A 151 12.87 4.71 27.18
N GLU A 152 13.47 5.86 27.40
CA GLU A 152 13.25 6.61 28.65
C GLU A 152 11.87 7.27 28.65
N VAL A 153 11.15 7.16 29.77
CA VAL A 153 9.97 7.96 30.07
C VAL A 153 10.39 9.04 31.05
N LYS A 154 10.27 10.30 30.68
CA LYS A 154 10.46 11.38 31.63
C LYS A 154 9.35 11.34 32.68
N ALA A 155 9.71 11.17 33.93
CA ALA A 155 8.77 11.35 35.02
C ALA A 155 8.26 12.79 35.00
N THR A 156 6.94 12.98 34.93
CA THR A 156 6.34 14.30 35.17
C THR A 156 6.64 14.68 36.61
N PRO A 157 7.22 15.85 36.90
CA PRO A 157 7.41 16.31 38.27
C PRO A 157 6.04 16.31 38.95
N GLY A 158 5.89 15.58 40.04
CA GLY A 158 4.67 15.56 40.82
C GLY A 158 4.29 17.01 41.19
N LYS A 159 3.04 17.39 40.90
CA LYS A 159 2.44 18.60 41.46
C LYS A 159 2.17 18.37 42.94
N ASP A 160 3.20 18.49 43.75
CA ASP A 160 2.98 18.67 45.18
C ASP A 160 2.47 20.07 45.46
N GLY A 161 1.40 20.11 46.21
CA GLY A 161 0.46 21.15 46.51
C GLY A 161 1.03 22.58 46.67
N LYS A 162 0.45 23.49 45.91
CA LYS A 162 0.25 24.85 46.36
C LYS A 162 -1.22 25.23 46.21
N LYS A 163 -1.82 25.58 47.36
CA LYS A 163 -3.17 26.17 47.48
C LYS A 163 -3.26 27.51 46.72
N PRO A 164 -4.42 27.90 46.21
CA PRO A 164 -4.62 29.18 45.54
C PRO A 164 -4.66 30.32 46.56
N GLY A 165 -3.83 31.31 46.35
CA GLY A 165 -3.79 32.52 47.15
C GLY A 165 -3.32 33.68 46.30
N GLU A 166 -4.21 34.65 46.12
CA GLU A 166 -4.05 36.08 45.84
C GLU A 166 -3.22 36.59 44.64
N LYS A 167 -3.89 37.46 43.88
CA LYS A 167 -3.33 38.31 42.84
C LYS A 167 -2.45 39.41 43.50
N PRO A 168 -1.32 39.77 42.92
CA PRO A 168 -0.77 41.09 43.13
C PRO A 168 -1.01 42.03 41.95
N GLU A 169 -1.14 43.30 42.28
CA GLU A 169 -1.37 44.47 41.47
C GLU A 169 -0.21 44.81 40.48
N LYS A 170 -0.57 45.67 39.54
CA LYS A 170 0.30 46.28 38.54
C LYS A 170 1.45 47.06 39.20
N GLY A 171 2.66 46.82 38.85
CA GLY A 171 3.85 47.59 39.13
C GLY A 171 4.78 47.72 37.91
N GLU A 172 5.35 48.89 37.74
CA GLU A 172 6.10 49.49 36.65
C GLU A 172 7.19 48.63 35.97
N LYS A 173 7.52 49.04 34.72
CA LYS A 173 8.61 48.50 33.89
C LYS A 173 9.96 48.74 34.55
N PRO A 174 10.84 47.75 34.60
CA PRO A 174 12.27 48.01 34.79
C PRO A 174 13.03 47.96 33.47
N GLU A 175 14.09 48.77 33.42
CA GLU A 175 15.07 48.97 32.36
C GLU A 175 15.84 47.70 31.95
N LYS A 176 16.37 47.73 30.71
CA LYS A 176 17.22 46.68 30.12
C LYS A 176 18.53 46.51 30.93
N PRO A 177 18.87 45.27 31.33
CA PRO A 177 20.22 44.93 31.72
C PRO A 177 21.09 44.53 30.53
N ALA A 178 22.37 44.76 30.66
CA ALA A 178 23.47 44.57 29.73
C ALA A 178 23.66 43.12 29.31
N LYS A 179 24.35 42.93 28.17
CA LYS A 179 24.78 41.64 27.59
C LYS A 179 25.38 40.71 28.66
N GLY A 180 24.64 39.70 29.05
CA GLY A 180 25.08 38.56 29.83
C GLY A 180 24.63 37.26 29.13
N GLU A 181 25.48 36.30 29.15
CA GLU A 181 25.46 34.92 28.59
C GLU A 181 24.08 34.35 28.23
N LYS A 182 23.98 33.80 27.02
CA LYS A 182 22.80 33.04 26.57
C LYS A 182 22.52 31.93 27.58
N PRO A 183 21.29 31.81 28.11
CA PRO A 183 20.94 30.66 28.92
C PRO A 183 21.15 29.38 28.09
N GLU A 184 21.93 28.45 28.62
CA GLU A 184 22.07 27.12 28.07
C GLU A 184 20.68 26.52 27.88
N LYS A 185 20.39 26.08 26.65
CA LYS A 185 19.20 25.28 26.41
C LYS A 185 19.26 24.07 27.33
N PRO A 186 18.17 23.73 28.04
CA PRO A 186 18.17 22.54 28.87
C PRO A 186 18.58 21.35 27.99
N GLU A 187 19.67 20.71 28.40
CA GLU A 187 20.17 19.48 27.75
C GLU A 187 18.99 18.51 27.62
N LYS A 188 18.75 18.02 26.40
CA LYS A 188 17.86 16.88 26.20
C LYS A 188 18.46 15.72 27.01
N PRO A 189 17.69 15.07 27.91
CA PRO A 189 18.20 13.92 28.64
C PRO A 189 18.75 12.92 27.64
N SER A 190 19.97 12.47 27.88
CA SER A 190 20.55 11.38 27.07
C SER A 190 19.70 10.15 27.24
N VAL A 191 19.08 9.65 26.16
CA VAL A 191 18.61 8.28 26.10
C VAL A 191 19.80 7.41 26.47
N LYS A 192 19.68 6.53 27.46
CA LYS A 192 20.74 5.57 27.78
C LYS A 192 20.94 4.71 26.54
N ASP A 193 22.00 4.96 25.79
CA ASP A 193 22.33 4.27 24.52
C ASP A 193 22.83 2.86 24.77
N ASN A 194 22.21 2.14 25.71
CA ASN A 194 22.48 0.74 25.95
C ASN A 194 21.73 -0.11 24.93
N LEU A 195 22.42 -1.05 24.33
CA LEU A 195 21.84 -2.09 23.50
C LEU A 195 21.79 -3.40 24.28
N TYR A 196 20.61 -3.94 24.42
CA TYR A 196 20.39 -5.23 25.06
C TYR A 196 20.34 -6.32 23.99
N VAL A 197 21.20 -7.32 24.11
CA VAL A 197 21.24 -8.51 23.26
C VAL A 197 20.69 -9.66 24.05
N LEU A 198 19.53 -10.18 23.66
CA LEU A 198 18.79 -11.20 24.37
C LEU A 198 18.87 -12.54 23.66
N ASN A 199 19.28 -13.56 24.34
CA ASN A 199 19.09 -14.94 23.93
C ASN A 199 17.66 -15.38 24.26
N ILE A 200 16.85 -15.61 23.24
CA ILE A 200 15.42 -15.96 23.44
C ILE A 200 15.19 -17.37 23.97
N LYS A 201 16.19 -18.27 23.91
CA LYS A 201 16.12 -19.64 24.45
C LYS A 201 16.42 -19.67 25.92
N THR A 202 17.53 -19.08 26.33
CA THR A 202 18.02 -19.08 27.71
C THR A 202 17.52 -17.90 28.54
N MET A 203 17.00 -16.87 27.89
CA MET A 203 16.59 -15.57 28.47
C MET A 203 17.74 -14.78 29.09
N ALA A 204 19.01 -15.12 28.75
CA ALA A 204 20.20 -14.37 29.16
C ALA A 204 20.29 -13.07 28.35
N ILE A 205 20.67 -11.98 29.01
CA ILE A 205 20.80 -10.65 28.42
C ILE A 205 22.25 -10.18 28.60
N ASP A 206 22.81 -9.67 27.50
CA ASP A 206 24.05 -8.91 27.49
C ASP A 206 23.78 -7.45 27.23
N THR A 207 24.59 -6.59 27.83
CA THR A 207 24.41 -5.13 27.65
C THR A 207 25.65 -4.53 27.00
N LEU A 208 25.50 -4.01 25.80
CA LEU A 208 26.50 -3.21 25.10
C LEU A 208 26.22 -1.74 25.36
N LYS A 209 27.22 -1.01 25.88
CA LYS A 209 27.07 0.39 26.29
C LYS A 209 27.35 1.37 25.15
N SER A 210 26.72 2.53 25.22
CA SER A 210 26.96 3.68 24.33
C SER A 210 26.86 3.31 22.84
N VAL A 211 25.87 2.47 22.46
CA VAL A 211 25.65 2.02 21.07
C VAL A 211 24.83 3.07 20.31
N GLU A 212 25.37 3.60 19.21
CA GLU A 212 24.70 4.50 18.29
C GLU A 212 23.80 3.75 17.31
N SER A 213 24.37 2.76 16.61
CA SER A 213 23.67 1.96 15.62
C SER A 213 24.13 0.50 15.70
N PHE A 214 23.31 -0.40 15.16
CA PHE A 214 23.61 -1.83 15.15
C PHE A 214 22.87 -2.55 14.03
N LYS A 215 23.45 -3.67 13.57
CA LYS A 215 22.89 -4.53 12.54
C LYS A 215 23.35 -5.97 12.77
N PHE A 216 22.43 -6.91 12.67
CA PHE A 216 22.77 -8.34 12.60
C PHE A 216 23.21 -8.73 11.19
N ASP A 217 24.02 -9.76 11.11
CA ASP A 217 24.21 -10.52 9.87
C ASP A 217 22.87 -11.23 9.50
N LYS A 218 22.81 -11.79 8.31
CA LYS A 218 21.60 -12.44 7.78
C LYS A 218 21.12 -13.59 8.68
N LYS A 219 22.04 -14.37 9.22
CA LYS A 219 21.73 -15.52 10.09
C LYS A 219 21.45 -15.15 11.54
N GLY A 220 21.68 -13.89 11.93
CA GLY A 220 21.51 -13.43 13.30
C GLY A 220 22.54 -13.98 14.29
N LEU A 221 23.70 -14.39 13.80
CA LEU A 221 24.78 -14.99 14.60
C LEU A 221 25.84 -13.98 15.02
N ARG A 222 25.97 -12.88 14.28
CA ARG A 222 26.91 -11.80 14.56
C ARG A 222 26.20 -10.45 14.53
N LEU A 223 26.63 -9.52 15.36
CA LEU A 223 26.07 -8.20 15.50
C LEU A 223 27.16 -7.14 15.30
N ALA A 224 27.10 -6.39 14.22
CA ALA A 224 27.91 -5.19 14.07
C ALA A 224 27.27 -4.04 14.86
N TYR A 225 28.05 -3.31 15.63
CA TYR A 225 27.57 -2.13 16.35
C TYR A 225 28.58 -1.01 16.38
N VAL A 226 28.08 0.21 16.36
CA VAL A 226 28.89 1.44 16.41
C VAL A 226 28.70 2.08 17.80
N THR A 227 29.82 2.43 18.44
CA THR A 227 29.79 3.11 19.75
C THR A 227 29.84 4.63 19.58
N LYS A 228 29.14 5.34 20.49
CA LYS A 228 29.19 6.79 20.62
C LYS A 228 29.36 7.16 22.09
N PRO A 229 30.61 7.32 22.55
CA PRO A 229 30.87 7.67 23.93
C PRO A 229 30.28 9.05 24.26
N ASP A 230 29.62 9.17 25.42
CA ASP A 230 29.17 10.44 25.98
C ASP A 230 30.37 11.35 26.25
N LYS A 231 30.14 12.66 26.32
CA LYS A 231 31.20 13.67 26.65
C LYS A 231 31.91 13.36 27.97
N LYS A 232 31.23 12.71 28.91
CA LYS A 232 31.74 12.33 30.23
C LYS A 232 32.33 10.93 30.30
N ASP A 233 32.14 10.13 29.25
CA ASP A 233 32.64 8.76 29.15
C ASP A 233 34.06 8.78 28.58
N SER A 234 35.03 8.51 29.44
CA SER A 234 36.46 8.44 29.07
C SER A 234 36.91 7.01 28.80
N VAL A 235 36.06 6.02 29.00
CA VAL A 235 36.38 4.60 28.92
C VAL A 235 35.92 3.98 27.60
N THR A 236 34.74 4.35 27.08
CA THR A 236 34.22 3.79 25.83
C THR A 236 34.99 4.34 24.63
N VAL A 237 35.58 3.45 23.83
CA VAL A 237 36.26 3.81 22.58
C VAL A 237 35.23 4.02 21.48
N ARG A 238 35.37 5.10 20.69
CA ARG A 238 34.59 5.34 19.49
C ARG A 238 35.01 4.35 18.42
N GLY A 239 34.09 3.56 17.83
CA GLY A 239 34.44 2.61 16.80
C GLY A 239 33.29 1.74 16.33
N LEU A 240 33.59 0.95 15.29
CA LEU A 240 32.78 -0.17 14.82
C LEU A 240 33.34 -1.45 15.46
N PHE A 241 32.45 -2.22 16.03
CA PHE A 241 32.73 -3.51 16.68
C PHE A 241 31.87 -4.60 16.10
N LEU A 242 32.41 -5.82 16.10
CA LEU A 242 31.66 -7.05 15.81
C LEU A 242 31.48 -7.82 17.11
N TYR A 243 30.24 -8.02 17.49
CA TYR A 243 29.85 -8.79 18.68
C TYR A 243 29.40 -10.19 18.27
N ASP A 244 30.00 -11.20 18.87
CA ASP A 244 29.56 -12.59 18.83
C ASP A 244 28.71 -12.89 20.08
N PRO A 245 27.39 -13.03 19.95
CA PRO A 245 26.53 -13.28 21.10
C PRO A 245 26.76 -14.65 21.75
N ALA A 246 27.26 -15.65 21.02
CA ALA A 246 27.47 -17.00 21.56
C ALA A 246 28.66 -17.04 22.51
N THR A 247 29.76 -16.36 22.15
CA THR A 247 30.98 -16.27 22.99
C THR A 247 30.97 -15.05 23.91
N ARG A 248 30.03 -14.13 23.72
CA ARG A 248 29.92 -12.83 24.42
C ARG A 248 31.16 -11.95 24.25
N THR A 249 31.79 -12.02 23.09
CA THR A 249 33.01 -11.26 22.81
C THR A 249 32.75 -10.15 21.80
N SER A 250 33.35 -8.99 22.06
CA SER A 250 33.35 -7.86 21.13
C SER A 250 34.74 -7.68 20.53
N THR A 251 34.83 -7.79 19.23
CA THR A 251 36.10 -7.59 18.47
C THR A 251 36.04 -6.18 17.84
N PRO A 252 37.02 -5.30 18.08
CA PRO A 252 37.10 -4.04 17.37
C PRO A 252 37.39 -4.29 15.90
N VAL A 253 36.58 -3.68 15.02
CA VAL A 253 36.80 -3.70 13.57
C VAL A 253 37.60 -2.48 13.14
N LEU A 254 37.15 -1.30 13.50
CA LEU A 254 37.88 -0.03 13.27
C LEU A 254 37.54 0.94 14.41
N THR A 255 38.57 1.52 15.01
CA THR A 255 38.44 2.51 16.08
C THR A 255 38.98 3.87 15.66
N GLY A 256 38.48 4.93 16.26
CA GLY A 256 38.93 6.29 15.98
C GLY A 256 38.75 7.22 17.16
N GLU A 257 39.18 8.47 16.99
CA GLU A 257 38.96 9.52 17.96
C GLU A 257 37.46 9.82 18.16
N LYS A 258 37.11 10.57 19.22
CA LYS A 258 35.67 10.89 19.55
C LYS A 258 34.85 11.48 18.41
N LYS A 259 35.50 12.15 17.46
CA LYS A 259 34.84 12.77 16.31
C LYS A 259 34.80 11.87 15.06
N ALA A 260 35.49 10.75 15.05
CA ALA A 260 35.41 9.80 13.97
C ALA A 260 33.93 9.39 13.70
N SER A 261 33.58 9.24 12.44
CA SER A 261 32.22 8.86 12.04
C SER A 261 32.20 7.47 11.40
N PHE A 262 31.14 6.72 11.72
CA PHE A 262 30.90 5.40 11.18
C PHE A 262 29.50 5.38 10.57
N GLY A 263 29.42 4.97 9.31
CA GLY A 263 28.17 4.91 8.53
C GLY A 263 27.54 3.53 8.51
N ASN A 264 26.85 3.23 7.41
CA ASN A 264 26.16 1.96 7.22
C ASN A 264 27.15 0.79 7.15
N VAL A 265 26.72 -0.36 7.69
CA VAL A 265 27.45 -1.62 7.68
C VAL A 265 26.68 -2.63 6.82
N PHE A 266 27.40 -3.38 5.98
CA PHE A 266 26.86 -4.35 5.06
C PHE A 266 27.57 -5.68 5.24
N PHE A 267 26.78 -6.74 5.48
CA PHE A 267 27.29 -8.10 5.59
C PHE A 267 27.19 -8.81 4.24
N GLU A 268 28.22 -9.57 3.89
CA GLU A 268 28.12 -10.57 2.84
C GLU A 268 27.04 -11.61 3.20
N LYS A 269 26.43 -12.25 2.21
CA LYS A 269 25.30 -13.18 2.40
C LYS A 269 25.61 -14.31 3.37
N GLU A 270 26.80 -14.86 3.32
CA GLU A 270 27.27 -15.91 4.25
C GLU A 270 27.94 -15.34 5.52
N GLY A 271 28.07 -14.00 5.60
CA GLY A 271 28.54 -13.30 6.77
C GLY A 271 30.07 -13.27 6.98
N ASP A 272 30.85 -13.66 6.01
CA ASP A 272 32.33 -13.72 6.17
C ASP A 272 32.96 -12.35 6.02
N ARG A 273 32.43 -11.48 5.14
CA ARG A 273 32.94 -10.13 4.91
C ARG A 273 31.96 -9.08 5.39
N ILE A 274 32.50 -7.95 5.78
CA ILE A 274 31.73 -6.76 6.14
C ILE A 274 32.31 -5.57 5.39
N ALA A 275 31.48 -4.87 4.62
CA ALA A 275 31.81 -3.57 4.05
C ALA A 275 31.13 -2.47 4.88
N PHE A 276 31.82 -1.35 5.08
CA PHE A 276 31.29 -0.25 5.85
C PHE A 276 31.91 1.09 5.47
N TYR A 277 31.18 2.15 5.75
CA TYR A 277 31.69 3.52 5.57
C TYR A 277 32.22 4.06 6.89
N ALA A 278 33.37 4.71 6.86
CA ALA A 278 33.94 5.39 8.03
C ALA A 278 34.84 6.57 7.63
N SER A 279 34.90 7.57 8.50
CA SER A 279 35.91 8.64 8.44
C SER A 279 36.61 8.75 9.80
N LEU A 280 37.91 8.64 9.78
CA LEU A 280 38.75 8.87 10.95
C LEU A 280 39.15 10.35 11.11
N ASP A 281 38.80 11.20 10.14
CA ASP A 281 38.98 12.64 10.23
C ASP A 281 38.10 13.23 11.37
N THR A 282 38.65 14.20 12.06
CA THR A 282 38.02 14.87 13.19
C THR A 282 37.45 16.25 12.84
N GLY A 283 37.50 16.64 11.57
CA GLY A 283 36.96 17.86 11.03
C GLY A 283 35.44 18.00 11.19
N LYS A 284 34.94 19.21 10.96
CA LYS A 284 33.50 19.53 11.10
C LYS A 284 32.62 18.71 10.18
N ASP A 285 33.13 18.33 9.00
CA ASP A 285 32.44 17.65 7.91
C ASP A 285 32.82 16.16 7.78
N ALA A 286 33.55 15.61 8.73
CA ALA A 286 34.00 14.21 8.73
C ALA A 286 32.87 13.18 8.50
N SER A 287 31.64 13.46 8.97
CA SER A 287 30.48 12.58 8.75
C SER A 287 29.89 12.66 7.34
N LYS A 288 30.27 13.67 6.56
CA LYS A 288 29.81 13.86 5.18
C LYS A 288 30.67 13.14 4.15
N HIS A 289 31.93 12.88 4.52
CA HIS A 289 32.95 12.32 3.63
C HIS A 289 33.59 11.09 4.26
N GLN A 290 32.92 9.95 4.10
CA GLN A 290 33.38 8.67 4.63
C GLN A 290 34.00 7.82 3.52
N ASP A 291 35.10 7.17 3.87
CA ASP A 291 35.78 6.21 3.01
C ASP A 291 35.14 4.83 3.14
N LEU A 292 35.35 3.98 2.14
CA LEU A 292 34.83 2.60 2.10
C LEU A 292 35.92 1.64 2.58
N TYR A 293 35.55 0.81 3.55
CA TYR A 293 36.39 -0.25 4.11
C TYR A 293 35.77 -1.62 3.90
N LEU A 294 36.66 -2.63 3.80
CA LEU A 294 36.31 -4.05 3.82
C LEU A 294 37.02 -4.73 4.99
N TYR A 295 36.28 -5.55 5.74
CA TYR A 295 36.80 -6.37 6.84
C TYR A 295 36.49 -7.85 6.58
N ASN A 296 37.46 -8.73 6.78
CA ASN A 296 37.36 -10.17 6.57
C ASN A 296 37.97 -11.00 7.73
N GLY A 297 37.95 -10.43 8.95
CA GLY A 297 38.48 -11.11 10.17
C GLY A 297 39.91 -10.72 10.58
N GLY A 298 40.61 -9.89 9.79
CA GLY A 298 41.94 -9.33 10.11
C GLY A 298 41.89 -7.84 10.36
N GLU A 299 42.87 -7.10 9.87
CA GLU A 299 42.86 -5.65 9.83
C GLU A 299 41.90 -5.15 8.75
N PRO A 300 41.10 -4.10 8.99
CA PRO A 300 40.20 -3.53 7.99
C PRO A 300 40.98 -2.89 6.85
N MET A 301 40.67 -3.28 5.64
CA MET A 301 41.34 -2.75 4.43
C MET A 301 40.56 -1.53 3.94
N LEU A 302 41.24 -0.41 3.71
CA LEU A 302 40.69 0.73 2.98
C LEU A 302 40.54 0.37 1.51
N LEU A 303 39.30 0.21 1.02
CA LEU A 303 39.04 -0.10 -0.39
C LEU A 303 39.09 1.15 -1.27
N LEU A 304 38.44 2.23 -0.81
CA LEU A 304 38.29 3.44 -1.61
C LEU A 304 38.14 4.65 -0.71
N THR A 305 38.96 5.70 -0.94
CA THR A 305 38.73 6.99 -0.31
C THR A 305 37.59 7.74 -0.98
N HIS A 306 36.94 8.63 -0.24
CA HIS A 306 35.76 9.39 -0.73
C HIS A 306 36.04 10.23 -1.99
N LYS A 307 37.30 10.63 -2.24
CA LYS A 307 37.76 11.37 -3.42
C LYS A 307 38.93 10.64 -4.12
N ALA A 308 38.82 9.33 -4.24
CA ALA A 308 39.86 8.56 -4.89
C ALA A 308 40.04 8.98 -6.37
N SER A 309 41.30 8.98 -6.86
CA SER A 309 41.59 9.39 -8.24
C SER A 309 41.02 8.46 -9.33
N VAL A 310 40.56 7.26 -8.96
CA VAL A 310 39.86 6.32 -9.85
C VAL A 310 38.39 6.70 -10.09
N LEU A 311 37.79 7.59 -9.26
CA LEU A 311 36.47 8.11 -9.48
C LEU A 311 36.42 9.01 -10.71
N PRO A 312 35.28 9.15 -11.38
CA PRO A 312 35.12 10.16 -12.44
C PRO A 312 35.48 11.56 -11.90
N LYS A 313 35.97 12.42 -12.82
CA LYS A 313 36.34 13.78 -12.44
C LYS A 313 35.14 14.50 -11.78
N ASP A 314 35.37 15.19 -10.68
CA ASP A 314 34.38 15.91 -9.90
C ASP A 314 33.26 15.02 -9.28
N TRP A 315 33.58 13.75 -9.03
CA TRP A 315 32.71 12.78 -8.36
C TRP A 315 33.30 12.35 -7.01
N GLU A 316 32.42 11.91 -6.13
CA GLU A 316 32.77 11.37 -4.83
C GLU A 316 32.00 10.08 -4.50
N LEU A 317 32.43 9.39 -3.44
CA LEU A 317 31.82 8.17 -2.95
C LEU A 317 30.45 8.47 -2.28
N GLY A 318 29.40 7.80 -2.73
CA GLY A 318 28.02 7.96 -2.24
C GLY A 318 27.69 7.04 -1.08
N GLN A 319 27.57 7.59 0.12
CA GLN A 319 27.34 6.82 1.36
C GLN A 319 25.90 6.34 1.54
N SER A 320 24.96 6.82 0.73
CA SER A 320 23.54 6.43 0.78
C SER A 320 23.23 5.14 0.02
N ALA A 321 24.18 4.64 -0.80
CA ALA A 321 24.02 3.42 -1.57
C ALA A 321 24.16 2.17 -0.71
N ASP A 322 23.35 1.15 -1.02
CA ASP A 322 23.55 -0.19 -0.50
C ASP A 322 24.76 -0.84 -1.18
N ILE A 323 25.57 -1.52 -0.39
CA ILE A 323 26.67 -2.35 -0.89
C ILE A 323 26.16 -3.78 -1.04
N ARG A 324 26.39 -4.37 -2.22
CA ARG A 324 26.07 -5.78 -2.50
C ARG A 324 27.35 -6.53 -2.86
N PHE A 325 27.43 -7.77 -2.41
CA PHE A 325 28.58 -8.65 -2.62
C PHE A 325 28.29 -9.63 -3.74
N TYR A 326 29.24 -9.76 -4.66
CA TYR A 326 29.21 -10.69 -5.78
C TYR A 326 30.50 -11.50 -5.80
N GLU A 327 30.62 -12.47 -6.68
CA GLU A 327 31.87 -13.23 -6.83
C GLU A 327 33.00 -12.29 -7.31
N GLY A 328 34.00 -12.09 -6.48
CA GLY A 328 35.22 -11.31 -6.78
C GLY A 328 35.07 -9.78 -6.63
N PHE A 329 33.89 -9.21 -6.44
CA PHE A 329 33.70 -7.77 -6.32
C PHE A 329 32.51 -7.39 -5.43
N LEU A 330 32.45 -6.13 -5.07
CA LEU A 330 31.25 -5.53 -4.48
C LEU A 330 30.78 -4.30 -5.29
N THR A 331 29.50 -3.97 -5.16
CA THR A 331 28.94 -2.74 -5.73
C THR A 331 28.89 -1.63 -4.71
N LEU A 332 28.99 -0.40 -5.17
CA LEU A 332 28.93 0.82 -4.38
C LEU A 332 28.23 1.92 -5.18
N GLY A 333 27.93 3.03 -4.52
CA GLY A 333 27.37 4.21 -5.17
C GLY A 333 28.40 5.34 -5.25
N THR A 334 28.35 6.10 -6.33
CA THR A 334 29.09 7.33 -6.53
C THR A 334 28.15 8.46 -6.89
N LEU A 335 28.56 9.70 -6.76
CA LEU A 335 27.76 10.87 -7.17
C LEU A 335 28.64 12.04 -7.58
N PRO A 336 28.18 12.93 -8.48
CA PRO A 336 28.82 14.20 -8.73
C PRO A 336 28.91 15.03 -7.45
N VAL A 337 30.02 15.70 -7.21
CA VAL A 337 30.17 16.61 -6.07
C VAL A 337 29.18 17.77 -6.23
N PRO A 338 28.25 17.98 -5.29
CA PRO A 338 27.29 19.08 -5.38
C PRO A 338 28.00 20.42 -5.41
N PRO A 339 27.51 21.42 -6.16
CA PRO A 339 28.04 22.77 -6.11
C PRO A 339 27.96 23.33 -4.68
N GLU A 340 28.98 24.04 -4.26
CA GLU A 340 28.98 24.66 -2.94
C GLU A 340 27.92 25.77 -2.86
N LYS A 341 27.18 25.81 -1.74
CA LYS A 341 26.24 26.88 -1.48
C LYS A 341 27.04 28.20 -1.22
N ASP A 342 26.70 29.26 -1.95
CA ASP A 342 27.22 30.57 -1.65
C ASP A 342 26.73 31.03 -0.26
N THR A 343 27.63 31.05 0.70
CA THR A 343 27.34 31.42 2.08
C THR A 343 27.37 32.93 2.30
N THR A 344 27.75 33.74 1.30
CA THR A 344 27.68 35.20 1.36
C THR A 344 26.27 35.71 1.17
N LEU A 345 25.41 34.95 0.54
CA LEU A 345 23.99 35.27 0.33
C LEU A 345 23.18 34.87 1.57
N VAL A 346 22.40 35.82 2.10
CA VAL A 346 21.49 35.54 3.23
C VAL A 346 20.14 35.03 2.72
N ASP A 347 19.59 34.06 3.42
CA ASP A 347 18.40 33.33 2.95
C ASP A 347 17.17 34.23 2.65
N PHE A 348 16.99 35.32 3.42
CA PHE A 348 15.86 36.23 3.23
C PHE A 348 16.03 37.22 2.07
N GLU A 349 17.23 37.31 1.48
CA GLU A 349 17.52 38.14 0.29
C GLU A 349 17.53 37.33 -0.99
N GLN A 350 17.45 35.96 -0.90
CA GLN A 350 17.41 35.08 -2.04
C GLN A 350 15.99 34.93 -2.57
N ALA A 351 15.81 35.08 -3.87
CA ALA A 351 14.54 34.84 -4.53
C ALA A 351 14.10 33.36 -4.34
N GLN A 352 12.86 33.16 -3.97
CA GLN A 352 12.23 31.85 -3.87
C GLN A 352 11.40 31.61 -5.14
N LEU A 353 11.96 30.91 -6.14
CA LEU A 353 11.28 30.65 -7.41
C LEU A 353 11.58 29.25 -7.95
N ASP A 354 10.64 28.71 -8.71
CA ASP A 354 10.81 27.54 -9.53
C ASP A 354 10.81 27.97 -11.02
N ILE A 355 11.82 27.57 -11.78
CA ILE A 355 11.96 27.91 -13.18
C ILE A 355 11.47 26.73 -14.01
N TRP A 356 10.44 26.94 -14.84
CA TRP A 356 9.87 25.93 -15.73
C TRP A 356 10.43 26.13 -17.13
N VAL A 357 11.01 25.07 -17.69
CA VAL A 357 11.57 25.07 -19.02
C VAL A 357 10.87 24.04 -19.91
N TRP A 358 10.50 24.40 -21.12
CA TRP A 358 9.69 23.61 -22.04
C TRP A 358 10.33 22.29 -22.47
N ASN A 359 11.64 22.17 -22.45
CA ASN A 359 12.42 21.01 -22.91
C ASN A 359 13.10 20.22 -21.78
N GLU A 360 12.74 20.45 -20.51
CA GLU A 360 13.17 19.59 -19.42
C GLU A 360 12.50 18.20 -19.49
N ASP A 361 13.25 17.15 -19.17
CA ASP A 361 12.71 15.77 -19.14
C ASP A 361 11.62 15.59 -18.09
N TYR A 362 11.66 16.36 -17.00
CA TYR A 362 10.65 16.43 -15.96
C TYR A 362 10.27 17.87 -15.63
N ILE A 363 8.98 18.18 -15.65
CA ILE A 363 8.49 19.49 -15.19
C ILE A 363 8.79 19.69 -13.69
N GLN A 364 8.84 20.96 -13.24
CA GLN A 364 9.27 21.32 -11.87
C GLN A 364 8.49 20.60 -10.77
N THR A 365 7.21 20.32 -10.94
CA THR A 365 6.41 19.59 -9.96
C THR A 365 6.85 18.14 -9.79
N ILE A 366 7.27 17.45 -10.86
CA ILE A 366 7.88 16.11 -10.78
C ILE A 366 9.23 16.19 -10.08
N GLN A 367 10.06 17.17 -10.44
CA GLN A 367 11.38 17.36 -9.82
C GLN A 367 11.25 17.58 -8.32
N LYS A 368 10.32 18.46 -7.88
CA LYS A 368 10.05 18.71 -6.45
C LYS A 368 9.53 17.47 -5.71
N ASN A 369 8.67 16.70 -6.33
CA ASN A 369 8.16 15.46 -5.76
C ASN A 369 9.28 14.42 -5.55
N ARG A 370 10.25 14.40 -6.46
CA ARG A 370 11.42 13.52 -6.43
C ARG A 370 12.63 14.11 -5.69
N LEU A 371 12.55 15.34 -5.19
CA LEU A 371 13.69 16.10 -4.66
C LEU A 371 14.51 15.32 -3.63
N SER A 372 13.86 14.66 -2.66
CA SER A 372 14.57 13.88 -1.64
C SER A 372 15.31 12.69 -2.27
N ARG A 373 14.72 12.02 -3.24
CA ARG A 373 15.36 10.91 -3.97
C ARG A 373 16.53 11.40 -4.80
N GLU A 374 16.37 12.50 -5.52
CA GLU A 374 17.42 13.04 -6.39
C GLU A 374 18.60 13.59 -5.58
N LYS A 375 18.36 14.23 -4.43
CA LYS A 375 19.43 14.67 -3.50
C LYS A 375 20.24 13.51 -2.90
N ASN A 376 19.66 12.32 -2.81
CA ASN A 376 20.31 11.13 -2.30
C ASN A 376 20.67 10.14 -3.43
N ARG A 377 20.55 10.55 -4.68
CA ARG A 377 20.86 9.70 -5.83
C ARG A 377 22.34 9.34 -5.85
N THR A 378 22.60 8.06 -6.05
CA THR A 378 23.92 7.54 -6.33
C THR A 378 23.88 6.75 -7.63
N TYR A 379 25.01 6.66 -8.26
CA TYR A 379 25.22 5.94 -9.52
C TYR A 379 26.06 4.70 -9.26
N LEU A 380 25.61 3.57 -9.76
CA LEU A 380 26.21 2.27 -9.49
C LEU A 380 27.64 2.21 -10.07
N ALA A 381 28.57 1.76 -9.22
CA ALA A 381 29.90 1.37 -9.58
C ALA A 381 30.25 0.03 -8.92
N LYS A 382 31.34 -0.61 -9.33
CA LYS A 382 31.89 -1.80 -8.69
C LYS A 382 33.38 -1.67 -8.42
N ILE A 383 33.88 -2.47 -7.46
CA ILE A 383 35.29 -2.55 -7.11
C ILE A 383 35.64 -3.96 -6.65
N GLY A 384 36.82 -4.44 -6.99
CA GLY A 384 37.35 -5.72 -6.50
C GLY A 384 37.57 -5.71 -4.99
N TYR A 385 37.55 -6.88 -4.36
CA TYR A 385 37.84 -7.03 -2.92
C TYR A 385 39.27 -6.65 -2.52
N ASP A 386 40.17 -6.51 -3.49
CA ASP A 386 41.55 -6.04 -3.32
C ASP A 386 41.72 -4.52 -3.49
N GLY A 387 40.60 -3.79 -3.66
CA GLY A 387 40.57 -2.34 -3.88
C GLY A 387 40.99 -1.94 -5.31
N LYS A 388 41.09 -2.89 -6.24
CA LYS A 388 41.39 -2.65 -7.64
C LYS A 388 40.18 -2.86 -8.54
N ASN A 389 40.41 -2.61 -9.86
CA ASN A 389 39.34 -2.80 -10.87
C ASN A 389 38.05 -2.02 -10.54
N PHE A 390 38.19 -0.75 -10.15
CA PHE A 390 37.05 0.15 -10.05
C PHE A 390 36.47 0.39 -11.44
N ILE A 391 35.16 0.23 -11.58
CA ILE A 391 34.40 0.45 -12.82
C ILE A 391 33.13 1.22 -12.51
N GLN A 392 32.97 2.37 -13.16
CA GLN A 392 31.73 3.15 -13.14
C GLN A 392 30.72 2.53 -14.12
N LEU A 393 29.56 2.05 -13.64
CA LEU A 393 28.55 1.38 -14.45
C LEU A 393 27.40 2.32 -14.85
N ALA A 394 26.96 3.17 -13.93
CA ALA A 394 25.88 4.14 -14.12
C ALA A 394 26.42 5.57 -14.10
N ASP A 395 25.73 6.50 -14.76
CA ASP A 395 26.02 7.93 -14.76
C ASP A 395 24.73 8.77 -14.91
N GLU A 396 24.85 10.10 -15.05
CA GLU A 396 23.72 11.00 -15.19
C GLU A 396 22.88 10.73 -16.47
N ASN A 397 23.46 10.12 -17.49
CA ASN A 397 22.76 9.77 -18.74
C ASN A 397 22.14 8.37 -18.69
N MET A 398 22.72 7.47 -17.92
CA MET A 398 22.25 6.10 -17.69
C MET A 398 22.12 5.84 -16.19
N GLN A 399 21.01 6.33 -15.62
CA GLN A 399 20.85 6.49 -14.18
C GLN A 399 20.54 5.19 -13.43
N SER A 400 19.91 4.22 -14.10
CA SER A 400 19.36 3.02 -13.46
C SER A 400 20.04 1.78 -14.02
N VAL A 401 21.09 1.34 -13.36
CA VAL A 401 21.76 0.07 -13.62
C VAL A 401 21.55 -0.82 -12.40
N GLU A 402 21.01 -2.01 -12.61
CA GLU A 402 20.84 -3.02 -11.56
C GLU A 402 21.60 -4.28 -11.94
N ILE A 403 22.17 -4.96 -10.95
CA ILE A 403 22.83 -6.25 -11.11
C ILE A 403 21.97 -7.28 -10.35
N PRO A 404 21.50 -8.36 -11.02
CA PRO A 404 20.78 -9.44 -10.35
C PRO A 404 21.58 -10.06 -9.22
N GLU A 405 20.93 -10.41 -8.10
CA GLU A 405 21.65 -10.97 -6.93
C GLU A 405 22.36 -12.28 -7.25
N GLY A 406 21.79 -13.09 -8.12
CA GLY A 406 22.35 -14.40 -8.54
C GLY A 406 23.13 -14.35 -9.85
N LEU A 407 23.61 -13.18 -10.30
CA LEU A 407 24.34 -13.01 -11.55
C LEU A 407 25.48 -14.03 -11.71
N LYS A 408 25.52 -14.71 -12.86
CA LYS A 408 26.56 -15.67 -13.24
C LYS A 408 27.38 -15.25 -14.46
N GLY A 409 26.97 -14.22 -15.17
CA GLY A 409 27.63 -13.71 -16.38
C GLY A 409 28.39 -12.42 -16.13
N ASP A 410 29.01 -11.93 -17.21
CA ASP A 410 29.76 -10.68 -17.21
C ASP A 410 28.92 -9.48 -17.70
N PHE A 411 27.66 -9.67 -18.07
CA PHE A 411 26.86 -8.65 -18.69
C PHE A 411 25.58 -8.38 -17.91
N VAL A 412 25.13 -7.13 -17.95
CA VAL A 412 23.81 -6.71 -17.46
C VAL A 412 23.09 -5.92 -18.54
N MET A 413 21.77 -6.02 -18.54
CA MET A 413 20.91 -5.24 -19.43
C MET A 413 20.45 -3.95 -18.75
N VAL A 414 20.34 -2.88 -19.52
CA VAL A 414 19.80 -1.59 -19.04
C VAL A 414 18.82 -1.02 -20.05
N ALA A 415 17.64 -0.65 -19.56
CA ALA A 415 16.68 0.12 -20.32
C ALA A 415 16.78 1.59 -19.90
N ASN A 416 17.24 2.44 -20.84
CA ASN A 416 17.40 3.89 -20.60
C ASN A 416 16.20 4.66 -21.18
N ASP A 417 15.33 5.13 -20.33
CA ASP A 417 14.13 5.90 -20.70
C ASP A 417 14.36 7.43 -20.83
N LYS A 418 15.55 7.90 -20.44
CA LYS A 418 15.82 9.35 -20.34
C LYS A 418 15.52 10.13 -21.63
N PRO A 419 15.83 9.65 -22.85
CA PRO A 419 15.53 10.35 -24.09
C PRO A 419 14.02 10.54 -24.35
N TYR A 420 13.17 9.72 -23.74
CA TYR A 420 11.72 9.64 -24.03
C TYR A 420 10.85 10.20 -22.91
N ARG A 421 11.40 10.75 -21.82
CA ARG A 421 10.68 11.19 -20.62
C ARG A 421 9.73 12.36 -20.91
N ILE A 422 10.05 13.23 -21.83
CA ILE A 422 9.15 14.33 -22.25
C ILE A 422 7.88 13.74 -22.85
N GLN A 423 8.03 12.88 -23.86
CA GLN A 423 6.88 12.27 -24.56
C GLN A 423 6.02 11.43 -23.63
N ARG A 424 6.62 10.76 -22.65
CA ARG A 424 5.88 9.95 -21.65
C ARG A 424 4.90 10.74 -20.78
N GLN A 425 4.98 12.06 -20.79
CA GLN A 425 4.03 12.90 -20.06
C GLN A 425 2.65 12.98 -20.73
N TRP A 426 2.52 12.57 -22.01
CA TRP A 426 1.27 12.49 -22.73
C TRP A 426 1.05 11.16 -23.48
N ASP A 427 2.07 10.32 -23.60
CA ASP A 427 1.99 9.00 -24.23
C ASP A 427 2.49 7.91 -23.25
N TYR A 428 1.60 6.98 -22.90
CA TYR A 428 1.93 5.88 -21.96
C TYR A 428 2.76 4.76 -22.60
N THR A 429 2.92 4.74 -23.92
CA THR A 429 3.73 3.75 -24.61
C THR A 429 5.14 3.69 -24.02
N SER A 430 5.59 2.52 -23.61
CA SER A 430 6.94 2.33 -23.14
C SER A 430 7.95 2.56 -24.24
N ARG A 431 9.01 3.33 -23.95
CA ARG A 431 10.13 3.59 -24.83
C ARG A 431 11.41 3.68 -24.04
N SER A 432 12.43 2.97 -24.49
CA SER A 432 13.77 3.05 -23.92
C SER A 432 14.82 2.60 -24.92
N ASP A 433 16.02 3.13 -24.80
CA ASP A 433 17.17 2.56 -25.47
C ASP A 433 17.66 1.38 -24.64
N LEU A 434 17.81 0.20 -25.25
CA LEU A 434 18.31 -1.00 -24.59
C LEU A 434 19.82 -1.10 -24.78
N TYR A 435 20.52 -1.23 -23.65
CA TYR A 435 21.97 -1.39 -23.62
C TYR A 435 22.34 -2.69 -22.91
N ARG A 436 23.47 -3.25 -23.33
CA ARG A 436 24.22 -4.26 -22.60
C ARG A 436 25.49 -3.62 -22.05
N ILE A 437 25.75 -3.81 -20.75
CA ILE A 437 26.99 -3.34 -20.10
C ILE A 437 27.86 -4.54 -19.79
N ASP A 438 29.12 -4.47 -20.19
CA ASP A 438 30.16 -5.44 -19.80
C ASP A 438 30.70 -5.05 -18.42
N LEU A 439 30.56 -5.95 -17.46
CA LEU A 439 31.00 -5.70 -16.09
C LEU A 439 32.52 -5.79 -15.92
N ARG A 440 33.27 -6.27 -16.93
CA ARG A 440 34.74 -6.38 -16.89
C ARG A 440 35.42 -5.04 -17.12
N ASP A 441 34.84 -4.17 -17.93
CA ASP A 441 35.43 -2.88 -18.31
C ASP A 441 34.42 -1.69 -18.30
N GLY A 442 33.13 -1.93 -18.08
CA GLY A 442 32.09 -0.92 -18.11
C GLY A 442 31.63 -0.49 -19.50
N SER A 443 32.14 -1.15 -20.57
CA SER A 443 31.75 -0.83 -21.94
C SER A 443 30.26 -1.07 -22.18
N ARG A 444 29.62 -0.15 -22.93
CA ARG A 444 28.16 -0.14 -23.20
C ARG A 444 27.91 -0.42 -24.68
N THR A 445 27.15 -1.44 -24.96
CA THR A 445 26.73 -1.79 -26.33
C THR A 445 25.27 -1.47 -26.48
N LEU A 446 24.91 -0.56 -27.39
CA LEU A 446 23.51 -0.27 -27.73
C LEU A 446 22.93 -1.46 -28.51
N LEU A 447 21.84 -2.06 -28.00
CA LEU A 447 21.17 -3.20 -28.62
C LEU A 447 19.98 -2.74 -29.47
N GLU A 448 19.19 -1.76 -28.98
CA GLU A 448 18.00 -1.27 -29.65
C GLU A 448 17.71 0.17 -29.25
N VAL A 449 17.36 1.02 -30.24
CA VAL A 449 16.92 2.40 -30.04
C VAL A 449 15.40 2.41 -29.97
N GLU A 450 14.84 3.20 -29.09
CA GLU A 450 13.38 3.39 -28.93
C GLU A 450 12.60 2.06 -28.81
N SER A 451 13.14 1.13 -28.06
CA SER A 451 12.50 -0.18 -27.83
C SER A 451 11.15 -0.02 -27.14
N PRO A 452 10.08 -0.62 -27.68
CA PRO A 452 8.76 -0.61 -27.06
C PRO A 452 8.61 -1.69 -25.96
N LEU A 453 9.68 -2.36 -25.57
CA LEU A 453 9.63 -3.45 -24.62
C LEU A 453 9.36 -2.94 -23.19
N SER A 454 8.37 -3.51 -22.58
CA SER A 454 7.92 -3.22 -21.21
C SER A 454 7.90 -4.49 -20.36
N TYR A 455 7.52 -4.38 -19.08
CA TYR A 455 7.39 -5.50 -18.14
C TYR A 455 8.66 -6.35 -18.02
N ALA A 456 9.85 -5.79 -18.28
CA ALA A 456 11.11 -6.51 -18.23
C ALA A 456 11.33 -7.20 -16.87
N GLN A 457 11.57 -8.51 -16.90
CA GLN A 457 11.90 -9.33 -15.74
C GLN A 457 13.14 -10.15 -16.08
N GLU A 458 14.26 -9.84 -15.43
CA GLU A 458 15.48 -10.61 -15.58
C GLU A 458 15.38 -11.97 -14.90
N SER A 459 16.05 -12.97 -15.49
CA SER A 459 16.23 -14.26 -14.83
C SER A 459 17.07 -14.10 -13.56
N PRO A 460 16.89 -14.95 -12.53
CA PRO A 460 17.67 -14.88 -11.31
C PRO A 460 19.18 -14.89 -11.51
N ASP A 461 19.67 -15.58 -12.53
CA ASP A 461 21.10 -15.67 -12.89
C ASP A 461 21.57 -14.56 -13.84
N GLY A 462 20.69 -13.65 -14.26
CA GLY A 462 21.01 -12.53 -15.15
C GLY A 462 21.35 -12.91 -16.59
N ALA A 463 21.09 -14.15 -17.03
CA ALA A 463 21.39 -14.58 -18.39
C ALA A 463 20.34 -14.10 -19.41
N TYR A 464 19.09 -13.97 -18.99
CA TYR A 464 17.96 -13.63 -19.85
C TYR A 464 17.08 -12.55 -19.22
N ALA A 465 16.29 -11.86 -20.07
CA ALA A 465 15.16 -11.04 -19.62
C ALA A 465 13.92 -11.35 -20.44
N ALA A 466 12.78 -11.58 -19.77
CA ALA A 466 11.48 -11.67 -20.39
C ALA A 466 10.86 -10.27 -20.48
N CYS A 467 10.42 -9.84 -21.65
CA CYS A 467 9.86 -8.52 -21.93
C CYS A 467 8.61 -8.65 -22.77
N PHE A 468 7.71 -7.67 -22.64
CA PHE A 468 6.47 -7.60 -23.41
C PHE A 468 6.50 -6.41 -24.38
N ASN A 469 6.13 -6.61 -25.64
CA ASN A 469 5.94 -5.55 -26.60
C ASN A 469 4.45 -5.16 -26.65
N GLU A 470 4.11 -4.02 -26.09
CA GLU A 470 2.72 -3.53 -26.00
C GLU A 470 2.08 -3.29 -27.39
N LYS A 471 2.87 -2.85 -28.39
CA LYS A 471 2.39 -2.59 -29.74
C LYS A 471 2.01 -3.86 -30.50
N GLU A 472 2.76 -4.94 -30.29
CA GLU A 472 2.57 -6.23 -30.96
C GLU A 472 1.73 -7.20 -30.14
N GLY A 473 1.59 -6.95 -28.83
CA GLY A 473 0.87 -7.83 -27.90
C GLY A 473 1.61 -9.16 -27.63
N ASN A 474 2.93 -9.20 -27.80
CA ASN A 474 3.75 -10.41 -27.74
C ASN A 474 4.86 -10.34 -26.71
N TRP A 475 5.24 -11.52 -26.19
CA TRP A 475 6.37 -11.70 -25.30
C TRP A 475 7.66 -12.00 -26.05
N TYR A 476 8.76 -11.42 -25.56
CA TYR A 476 10.11 -11.58 -26.06
C TYR A 476 11.04 -12.05 -24.95
N VAL A 477 12.05 -12.81 -25.33
CA VAL A 477 13.21 -13.11 -24.51
C VAL A 477 14.42 -12.38 -25.09
N LEU A 478 15.11 -11.65 -24.25
CA LEU A 478 16.43 -11.07 -24.51
C LEU A 478 17.47 -12.02 -23.95
N ASP A 479 18.40 -12.51 -24.78
CA ASP A 479 19.63 -13.15 -24.34
C ASP A 479 20.66 -12.06 -24.04
N ILE A 480 20.94 -11.84 -22.76
CA ILE A 480 21.78 -10.72 -22.31
C ILE A 480 23.24 -10.96 -22.72
N ASN A 481 23.72 -12.21 -22.70
CA ASN A 481 25.07 -12.54 -23.08
C ASN A 481 25.29 -12.40 -24.59
N ALA A 482 24.38 -12.91 -25.40
CA ALA A 482 24.44 -12.80 -26.85
C ALA A 482 24.07 -11.40 -27.39
N GLY A 483 23.28 -10.61 -26.62
CA GLY A 483 22.74 -9.34 -27.09
C GLY A 483 21.67 -9.50 -28.17
N THR A 484 20.92 -10.59 -28.15
CA THR A 484 19.90 -10.92 -29.17
C THR A 484 18.53 -11.06 -28.53
N ARG A 485 17.47 -10.83 -29.32
CA ARG A 485 16.08 -11.04 -28.87
C ARG A 485 15.34 -12.08 -29.71
N ARG A 486 14.39 -12.74 -29.11
CA ARG A 486 13.51 -13.71 -29.79
C ARG A 486 12.08 -13.57 -29.28
N GLU A 487 11.13 -13.59 -30.22
CA GLU A 487 9.71 -13.67 -29.92
C GLU A 487 9.37 -15.10 -29.46
N VAL A 488 8.50 -15.26 -28.44
CA VAL A 488 8.22 -16.54 -27.79
C VAL A 488 6.73 -16.87 -27.62
N SER A 489 5.81 -15.99 -27.94
CA SER A 489 4.39 -16.13 -27.62
C SER A 489 3.48 -16.30 -28.84
N SER A 490 3.80 -15.75 -30.00
CA SER A 490 2.92 -15.77 -31.17
C SER A 490 2.56 -17.19 -31.64
N GLN A 491 3.49 -18.13 -31.51
CA GLN A 491 3.27 -19.55 -31.86
C GLN A 491 2.21 -20.23 -30.99
N ILE A 492 1.82 -19.63 -29.87
CA ILE A 492 0.80 -20.19 -28.95
C ILE A 492 -0.61 -19.95 -29.48
N GLY A 493 -0.82 -18.89 -30.26
CA GLY A 493 -2.09 -18.60 -30.92
C GLY A 493 -3.19 -18.05 -30.01
N THR A 494 -2.80 -17.34 -28.91
CA THR A 494 -3.72 -16.65 -28.00
C THR A 494 -3.17 -15.27 -27.65
N ALA A 495 -4.03 -14.32 -27.28
CA ALA A 495 -3.63 -13.00 -26.84
C ALA A 495 -2.98 -13.05 -25.45
N PHE A 496 -1.89 -12.28 -25.26
CA PHE A 496 -1.21 -12.12 -23.98
C PHE A 496 -1.41 -10.72 -23.38
N TYR A 497 -2.10 -9.83 -24.11
CA TYR A 497 -2.52 -8.51 -23.63
C TYR A 497 -3.94 -8.55 -23.07
N ASP A 498 -4.30 -7.57 -22.24
CA ASP A 498 -5.66 -7.47 -21.69
C ASP A 498 -6.68 -7.14 -22.80
N GLU A 499 -7.43 -8.18 -23.22
CA GLU A 499 -8.46 -8.09 -24.25
C GLU A 499 -9.69 -7.28 -23.82
N GLU A 500 -9.82 -6.97 -22.53
CA GLU A 500 -10.91 -6.18 -21.94
C GLU A 500 -10.51 -4.73 -21.66
N ASP A 501 -9.30 -4.33 -22.04
CA ASP A 501 -8.82 -2.95 -21.88
C ASP A 501 -9.54 -2.03 -22.86
N ASP A 502 -10.22 -1.01 -22.34
CA ASP A 502 -10.98 -0.02 -23.11
C ASP A 502 -10.36 1.39 -23.06
N HIS A 503 -9.03 1.47 -22.81
CA HIS A 503 -8.29 2.72 -22.88
C HIS A 503 -7.72 2.98 -24.30
N PRO A 504 -7.60 4.25 -24.72
CA PRO A 504 -7.02 4.61 -26.03
C PRO A 504 -5.48 4.48 -26.03
N ALA A 505 -4.98 3.36 -25.57
CA ALA A 505 -3.56 3.01 -25.48
C ALA A 505 -3.36 1.56 -25.92
N TYR A 506 -2.11 1.15 -26.11
CA TYR A 506 -1.84 -0.28 -26.31
C TYR A 506 -2.08 -1.02 -25.00
N PRO A 507 -2.87 -2.12 -25.01
CA PRO A 507 -3.17 -2.87 -23.79
C PRO A 507 -1.90 -3.54 -23.24
N GLY A 508 -1.78 -3.53 -21.94
CA GLY A 508 -0.69 -4.19 -21.23
C GLY A 508 -0.83 -5.70 -21.16
N ALA A 509 0.24 -6.40 -20.80
CA ALA A 509 0.17 -7.84 -20.54
C ALA A 509 -0.68 -8.14 -19.30
N TYR A 510 -1.37 -9.29 -19.31
CA TYR A 510 -2.17 -9.76 -18.16
C TYR A 510 -1.37 -9.89 -16.85
N THR A 511 -0.05 -10.10 -16.93
CA THR A 511 0.85 -10.19 -15.78
C THR A 511 2.30 -10.00 -16.20
N THR A 512 3.19 -9.81 -15.23
CA THR A 512 4.63 -9.93 -15.45
C THR A 512 5.04 -11.40 -15.59
N ALA A 513 6.17 -11.65 -16.26
CA ALA A 513 6.75 -12.99 -16.31
C ALA A 513 7.17 -13.47 -14.91
N VAL A 514 7.02 -14.77 -14.64
CA VAL A 514 7.40 -15.40 -13.37
C VAL A 514 8.49 -16.43 -13.62
N TRP A 515 9.71 -16.13 -13.19
CA TRP A 515 10.86 -17.00 -13.38
C TRP A 515 10.92 -18.16 -12.38
N SER A 516 11.47 -19.30 -12.81
CA SER A 516 11.94 -20.34 -11.90
C SER A 516 13.20 -19.86 -11.16
N GLU A 517 13.37 -20.32 -9.90
CA GLU A 517 14.52 -19.93 -9.07
C GLU A 517 15.87 -20.31 -9.66
N ASP A 518 15.91 -21.35 -10.54
CA ASP A 518 17.10 -21.82 -11.24
C ASP A 518 17.24 -21.24 -12.67
N SER A 519 16.43 -20.28 -13.07
CA SER A 519 16.45 -19.61 -14.37
C SER A 519 16.19 -20.48 -15.60
N LYS A 520 15.81 -21.76 -15.42
CA LYS A 520 15.63 -22.67 -16.55
C LYS A 520 14.38 -22.43 -17.37
N PHE A 521 13.38 -21.82 -16.79
CA PHE A 521 12.13 -21.47 -17.46
C PHE A 521 11.49 -20.26 -16.78
N PHE A 522 10.55 -19.66 -17.49
CA PHE A 522 9.65 -18.69 -16.91
C PHE A 522 8.21 -18.95 -17.37
N TRP A 523 7.24 -18.41 -16.65
CA TRP A 523 5.85 -18.48 -16.99
C TRP A 523 5.30 -17.13 -17.40
N ILE A 524 4.47 -17.12 -18.45
CA ILE A 524 3.65 -16.00 -18.89
C ILE A 524 2.18 -16.44 -18.87
N ARG A 525 1.27 -15.48 -18.78
CA ARG A 525 -0.17 -15.78 -18.70
C ARG A 525 -0.92 -15.08 -19.83
N ASP A 526 -1.78 -15.84 -20.55
CA ASP A 526 -2.88 -15.28 -21.31
C ASP A 526 -4.07 -14.95 -20.38
N ARG A 527 -5.23 -14.62 -20.88
CA ARG A 527 -6.42 -14.32 -20.05
C ARG A 527 -6.68 -15.38 -18.98
N TYR A 528 -6.56 -16.65 -19.32
CA TYR A 528 -6.95 -17.79 -18.49
C TYR A 528 -5.77 -18.62 -18.00
N ASP A 529 -4.77 -18.84 -18.87
CA ASP A 529 -3.81 -19.92 -18.69
C ASP A 529 -2.36 -19.45 -18.60
N TRP A 530 -1.62 -20.20 -17.81
CA TRP A 530 -0.18 -20.05 -17.67
C TRP A 530 0.55 -20.95 -18.67
N TRP A 531 1.58 -20.39 -19.29
CA TRP A 531 2.44 -21.04 -20.26
C TRP A 531 3.87 -21.01 -19.79
N GLN A 532 4.52 -22.17 -19.78
CA GLN A 532 5.94 -22.30 -19.47
C GLN A 532 6.74 -22.11 -20.74
N ILE A 533 7.74 -21.23 -20.67
CA ILE A 533 8.62 -20.87 -21.78
C ILE A 533 10.03 -21.27 -21.42
N ASP A 534 10.72 -21.91 -22.35
CA ASP A 534 12.15 -22.16 -22.31
C ASP A 534 12.89 -20.92 -22.87
N PRO A 535 13.71 -20.21 -22.04
CA PRO A 535 14.39 -19.01 -22.50
C PRO A 535 15.42 -19.30 -23.61
N THR A 536 15.92 -20.53 -23.73
CA THR A 536 16.87 -20.92 -24.80
C THR A 536 16.18 -21.13 -26.14
N GLY A 537 14.84 -21.42 -26.11
CA GLY A 537 14.06 -21.76 -27.31
C GLY A 537 14.24 -23.19 -27.82
N ALA A 538 14.95 -24.03 -27.08
CA ALA A 538 15.13 -25.43 -27.46
C ALA A 538 13.85 -26.27 -27.32
N ALA A 539 12.93 -25.86 -26.41
CA ALA A 539 11.65 -26.49 -26.20
C ALA A 539 10.48 -25.55 -26.55
N ALA A 540 9.40 -26.11 -27.13
CA ALA A 540 8.19 -25.38 -27.40
C ALA A 540 7.47 -24.95 -26.09
N PRO A 541 6.65 -23.87 -26.12
CA PRO A 541 5.81 -23.46 -25.00
C PRO A 541 4.90 -24.58 -24.50
N VAL A 542 4.74 -24.69 -23.18
CA VAL A 542 3.92 -25.73 -22.54
C VAL A 542 2.82 -25.12 -21.70
N ARG A 543 1.56 -25.38 -22.04
CA ARG A 543 0.39 -24.95 -21.24
C ARG A 543 0.38 -25.68 -19.89
N LYS A 544 0.29 -24.94 -18.80
CA LYS A 544 0.37 -25.45 -17.41
C LYS A 544 -0.98 -25.49 -16.70
N THR A 545 -1.91 -24.62 -17.06
CA THR A 545 -3.29 -24.60 -16.56
C THR A 545 -4.27 -24.77 -17.72
N PHE A 546 -5.54 -25.06 -17.42
CA PHE A 546 -6.57 -25.38 -18.43
C PHE A 546 -7.88 -24.70 -18.03
N GLY A 547 -7.87 -23.36 -17.99
CA GLY A 547 -8.99 -22.56 -17.52
C GLY A 547 -9.88 -22.03 -18.64
N ARG A 548 -9.35 -21.83 -19.83
CA ARG A 548 -10.06 -21.24 -20.98
C ARG A 548 -11.38 -21.95 -21.29
N GLU A 549 -11.40 -23.25 -21.23
CA GLU A 549 -12.55 -24.08 -21.53
C GLU A 549 -13.70 -23.91 -20.51
N ASN A 550 -13.42 -23.35 -19.35
CA ASN A 550 -14.36 -23.16 -18.24
C ASN A 550 -14.46 -21.71 -17.77
N HIS A 551 -13.91 -20.75 -18.51
CA HIS A 551 -13.82 -19.34 -18.13
C HIS A 551 -13.20 -19.11 -16.74
N LEU A 552 -12.23 -19.96 -16.36
CA LEU A 552 -11.58 -19.96 -15.07
C LEU A 552 -10.17 -19.36 -15.18
N THR A 553 -9.93 -18.22 -14.56
CA THR A 553 -8.60 -17.59 -14.51
C THR A 553 -7.76 -18.14 -13.34
N TYR A 554 -6.44 -18.19 -13.52
CA TYR A 554 -5.49 -18.61 -12.50
C TYR A 554 -4.51 -17.49 -12.21
N THR A 555 -4.40 -17.08 -10.95
CA THR A 555 -3.40 -16.12 -10.50
C THR A 555 -2.43 -16.80 -9.54
N VAL A 556 -1.12 -16.75 -9.85
CA VAL A 556 -0.08 -17.34 -8.98
C VAL A 556 -0.15 -16.70 -7.59
N ALA A 557 -0.28 -17.55 -6.58
CA ALA A 557 -0.24 -17.17 -5.18
C ALA A 557 1.15 -17.49 -4.60
N MET A 558 1.64 -16.60 -3.72
CA MET A 558 2.89 -16.77 -3.01
C MET A 558 2.62 -17.03 -1.52
N PRO A 559 2.20 -18.27 -1.16
CA PRO A 559 1.71 -18.55 0.19
C PRO A 559 2.81 -18.86 1.20
N TYR A 560 4.08 -18.91 0.76
CA TYR A 560 5.23 -19.26 1.59
C TYR A 560 5.91 -18.01 2.13
N ASN A 561 6.13 -17.97 3.45
CA ASN A 561 6.84 -16.85 4.08
C ASN A 561 8.36 -17.11 4.00
N ARG A 562 8.96 -16.78 2.84
CA ARG A 562 10.43 -16.88 2.60
C ARG A 562 11.09 -15.58 3.02
N THR A 563 12.06 -15.64 3.91
CA THR A 563 12.89 -14.49 4.35
C THR A 563 14.33 -14.56 3.85
N ASP A 564 14.72 -15.71 3.29
CA ASP A 564 16.09 -16.00 2.84
C ASP A 564 16.39 -15.53 1.41
N ILE A 565 15.35 -15.21 0.62
CA ILE A 565 15.49 -14.71 -0.75
C ILE A 565 14.59 -13.51 -1.01
N ARG A 566 15.02 -12.63 -1.91
CA ARG A 566 14.19 -11.56 -2.42
C ARG A 566 13.31 -12.10 -3.56
N ILE A 567 12.00 -12.16 -3.32
CA ILE A 567 11.04 -12.53 -4.35
C ILE A 567 10.72 -11.31 -5.21
N PRO A 568 10.86 -11.39 -6.55
CA PRO A 568 10.44 -10.31 -7.46
C PRO A 568 8.95 -9.98 -7.33
N ARG A 569 8.54 -8.80 -7.79
CA ARG A 569 7.14 -8.34 -7.69
C ARG A 569 6.14 -9.30 -8.34
N GLY A 570 6.50 -9.97 -9.43
CA GLY A 570 5.65 -10.95 -10.13
C GLY A 570 5.59 -12.32 -9.45
N GLY A 571 6.43 -12.56 -8.45
CA GLY A 571 6.60 -13.87 -7.82
C GLY A 571 7.80 -14.65 -8.34
N MET A 572 7.97 -15.87 -7.84
CA MET A 572 9.01 -16.81 -8.24
C MET A 572 8.49 -18.25 -8.17
N ILE A 573 8.90 -19.10 -9.07
CA ILE A 573 8.55 -20.51 -9.08
C ILE A 573 9.68 -21.28 -8.40
N PHE A 574 9.36 -21.91 -7.26
CA PHE A 574 10.30 -22.75 -6.52
C PHE A 574 10.23 -24.19 -7.04
N ASN A 575 11.36 -24.79 -7.38
CA ASN A 575 11.40 -26.12 -7.99
C ASN A 575 11.14 -27.26 -6.99
N ASP A 576 11.25 -27.00 -5.69
CA ASP A 576 11.13 -27.98 -4.61
C ASP A 576 9.70 -28.12 -4.05
N ARG A 577 8.75 -27.34 -4.56
CA ARG A 577 7.40 -27.27 -3.97
C ARG A 577 6.31 -26.97 -5.01
N PRO A 578 5.02 -27.25 -4.68
CA PRO A 578 3.90 -26.91 -5.56
C PRO A 578 3.75 -25.40 -5.77
N VAL A 579 3.32 -25.02 -6.99
CA VAL A 579 2.78 -23.70 -7.28
C VAL A 579 1.31 -23.66 -6.87
N TRP A 580 0.93 -22.62 -6.14
CA TRP A 580 -0.45 -22.37 -5.73
C TRP A 580 -1.06 -21.24 -6.53
N PHE A 581 -2.37 -21.33 -6.72
CA PHE A 581 -3.15 -20.33 -7.43
C PHE A 581 -4.38 -19.93 -6.62
N THR A 582 -4.77 -18.68 -6.73
CA THR A 582 -6.16 -18.29 -6.58
C THR A 582 -6.84 -18.36 -7.94
N THR A 583 -8.09 -18.80 -7.97
CA THR A 583 -8.87 -18.89 -9.21
C THR A 583 -10.06 -17.97 -9.17
N PHE A 584 -10.51 -17.52 -10.35
CA PHE A 584 -11.70 -16.71 -10.50
C PHE A 584 -12.49 -17.18 -11.73
N ASP A 585 -13.76 -17.45 -11.53
CA ASP A 585 -14.70 -17.82 -12.58
C ASP A 585 -15.41 -16.57 -13.09
N GLU A 586 -15.16 -16.18 -14.32
CA GLU A 586 -15.70 -14.96 -14.93
C GLU A 586 -17.22 -14.98 -15.10
N VAL A 587 -17.84 -16.18 -15.17
CA VAL A 587 -19.28 -16.34 -15.36
C VAL A 587 -20.03 -16.33 -14.03
N THR A 588 -19.57 -17.14 -13.06
CA THR A 588 -20.24 -17.27 -11.75
C THR A 588 -19.70 -16.28 -10.72
N LYS A 589 -18.58 -15.61 -10.99
CA LYS A 589 -17.83 -14.72 -10.10
C LYS A 589 -17.27 -15.42 -8.85
N GLU A 590 -17.37 -16.75 -8.80
CA GLU A 590 -16.82 -17.55 -7.72
C GLU A 590 -15.28 -17.54 -7.74
N THR A 591 -14.69 -17.50 -6.56
CA THR A 591 -13.25 -17.68 -6.44
C THR A 591 -12.91 -19.07 -5.90
N GLY A 592 -11.64 -19.45 -6.01
CA GLY A 592 -11.19 -20.73 -5.54
C GLY A 592 -9.70 -20.80 -5.29
N VAL A 593 -9.23 -22.01 -5.00
CA VAL A 593 -7.81 -22.32 -4.79
C VAL A 593 -7.45 -23.52 -5.65
N ALA A 594 -6.33 -23.42 -6.36
CA ALA A 594 -5.79 -24.51 -7.14
C ALA A 594 -4.30 -24.73 -6.83
N ARG A 595 -3.79 -25.88 -7.21
CA ARG A 595 -2.40 -26.26 -6.98
C ARG A 595 -1.84 -27.03 -8.18
N LEU A 596 -0.58 -26.77 -8.52
CA LEU A 596 0.17 -27.55 -9.51
C LEU A 596 1.47 -28.04 -8.85
N ASP A 597 1.60 -29.34 -8.68
CA ASP A 597 2.79 -29.96 -8.08
C ASP A 597 3.87 -30.17 -9.17
N ILE A 598 4.65 -29.13 -9.42
CA ILE A 598 5.71 -29.14 -10.45
C ILE A 598 6.88 -30.07 -10.12
N THR A 599 6.98 -30.59 -8.90
CA THR A 599 7.99 -31.58 -8.51
C THR A 599 7.74 -32.94 -9.20
N LYS A 600 6.53 -33.13 -9.76
CA LYS A 600 6.11 -34.36 -10.47
C LYS A 600 6.17 -34.15 -11.98
N ARG A 601 6.79 -35.08 -12.70
CA ARG A 601 6.99 -35.01 -14.16
C ARG A 601 5.72 -34.83 -15.00
N LYS A 602 4.58 -35.35 -14.56
CA LYS A 602 3.29 -35.31 -15.28
C LYS A 602 2.21 -34.65 -14.43
N ALA A 603 2.59 -33.61 -13.66
CA ALA A 603 1.65 -32.88 -12.83
C ALA A 603 0.58 -32.18 -13.69
N LYS A 604 -0.66 -32.28 -13.24
CA LYS A 604 -1.77 -31.46 -13.72
C LYS A 604 -2.22 -30.52 -12.63
N VAL A 605 -2.77 -29.38 -13.02
CA VAL A 605 -3.40 -28.47 -12.07
C VAL A 605 -4.59 -29.16 -11.40
N GLU A 606 -4.68 -29.05 -10.09
CA GLU A 606 -5.77 -29.58 -9.27
C GLU A 606 -6.57 -28.40 -8.71
N ASN A 607 -7.83 -28.26 -9.10
CA ASN A 607 -8.76 -27.32 -8.47
C ASN A 607 -9.20 -27.91 -7.12
N LEU A 608 -8.82 -27.28 -6.02
CA LEU A 608 -8.98 -27.81 -4.67
C LEU A 608 -10.25 -27.29 -3.99
N ALA A 609 -10.62 -26.05 -4.26
CA ALA A 609 -11.82 -25.41 -3.77
C ALA A 609 -12.32 -24.39 -4.79
N LYS A 610 -13.64 -24.23 -4.85
CA LYS A 610 -14.36 -23.16 -5.57
C LYS A 610 -15.69 -22.95 -4.86
N GLY A 611 -16.20 -21.75 -4.83
CA GLY A 611 -17.51 -21.44 -4.27
C GLY A 611 -17.83 -19.95 -4.22
N PRO A 612 -19.03 -19.61 -3.73
CA PRO A 612 -19.55 -18.25 -3.64
C PRO A 612 -18.85 -17.43 -2.53
N TYR A 613 -17.55 -17.43 -2.54
CA TYR A 613 -16.68 -16.81 -1.54
C TYR A 613 -15.50 -16.11 -2.20
N MET A 614 -14.88 -15.17 -1.47
CA MET A 614 -13.52 -14.71 -1.74
C MET A 614 -12.53 -15.53 -0.92
N TYR A 615 -11.67 -16.31 -1.59
CA TYR A 615 -10.52 -16.98 -1.00
C TYR A 615 -9.30 -16.05 -1.11
N GLN A 616 -8.77 -15.62 0.03
CA GLN A 616 -7.71 -14.62 0.09
C GLN A 616 -6.65 -14.97 1.12
N ALA A 617 -5.50 -14.28 1.06
CA ALA A 617 -4.44 -14.36 2.07
C ALA A 617 -4.00 -15.79 2.40
N LEU A 618 -3.85 -16.63 1.37
CA LEU A 618 -3.40 -18.00 1.51
C LEU A 618 -2.00 -18.05 2.13
N ALA A 619 -1.85 -18.85 3.20
CA ALA A 619 -0.58 -19.20 3.82
C ALA A 619 -0.50 -20.71 3.92
N VAL A 620 0.60 -21.32 3.48
CA VAL A 620 0.75 -22.77 3.37
C VAL A 620 2.02 -23.22 4.10
N SER A 621 1.90 -24.26 4.92
CA SER A 621 3.05 -24.89 5.56
C SER A 621 3.86 -25.72 4.56
N THR A 622 5.15 -25.83 4.80
CA THR A 622 6.03 -26.71 4.03
C THR A 622 5.87 -28.17 4.47
N GLY A 623 6.20 -29.13 3.59
CA GLY A 623 6.18 -30.56 3.89
C GLY A 623 5.22 -31.38 3.02
N LYS A 624 5.23 -32.71 3.21
CA LYS A 624 4.47 -33.67 2.36
C LYS A 624 2.94 -33.57 2.50
N LYS A 625 2.45 -33.07 3.64
CA LYS A 625 1.01 -32.85 3.90
C LYS A 625 0.85 -31.38 4.32
N PRO A 626 0.78 -30.48 3.36
CA PRO A 626 0.70 -29.05 3.67
C PRO A 626 -0.63 -28.72 4.34
N VAL A 627 -0.55 -27.87 5.35
CA VAL A 627 -1.71 -27.23 5.98
C VAL A 627 -1.85 -25.84 5.39
N ALA A 628 -3.05 -25.46 5.02
CA ALA A 628 -3.32 -24.11 4.51
C ALA A 628 -4.22 -23.33 5.47
N LEU A 629 -3.84 -22.10 5.74
CA LEU A 629 -4.64 -21.05 6.37
C LEU A 629 -5.03 -20.03 5.30
N TYR A 630 -6.26 -19.55 5.34
CA TYR A 630 -6.74 -18.57 4.37
C TYR A 630 -7.94 -17.79 4.91
N LEU A 631 -8.15 -16.61 4.39
CA LEU A 631 -9.37 -15.86 4.61
C LEU A 631 -10.43 -16.31 3.61
N ARG A 632 -11.62 -16.60 4.10
CA ARG A 632 -12.79 -16.91 3.30
C ARG A 632 -14.00 -16.17 3.82
N GLY A 633 -14.74 -15.58 2.94
CA GLY A 633 -15.98 -14.89 3.27
C GLY A 633 -16.69 -14.35 2.04
N ASN A 634 -17.88 -13.85 2.24
CA ASN A 634 -18.68 -13.13 1.26
C ASN A 634 -19.43 -11.98 1.95
N PHE A 635 -20.33 -11.32 1.23
CA PHE A 635 -21.11 -10.22 1.80
C PHE A 635 -22.03 -10.70 2.94
N GLU A 636 -22.63 -11.88 2.78
CA GLU A 636 -23.70 -12.39 3.67
C GLU A 636 -23.17 -13.14 4.89
N GLU A 637 -21.95 -13.67 4.84
CA GLU A 637 -21.35 -14.42 5.94
C GLU A 637 -20.24 -13.63 6.66
N GLY A 638 -19.75 -12.51 6.06
CA GLY A 638 -18.54 -11.83 6.51
C GLY A 638 -17.27 -12.61 6.21
N SER A 639 -16.14 -12.16 6.73
CA SER A 639 -14.84 -12.79 6.49
C SER A 639 -14.27 -13.38 7.77
N ASP A 640 -13.80 -14.63 7.68
CA ASP A 640 -13.14 -15.35 8.76
C ASP A 640 -11.87 -16.06 8.30
N LEU A 641 -11.02 -16.42 9.26
CA LEU A 641 -9.88 -17.27 9.04
C LEU A 641 -10.31 -18.73 9.08
N TRP A 642 -9.86 -19.47 8.08
CA TRP A 642 -10.13 -20.90 7.89
C TRP A 642 -8.84 -21.69 7.81
N ILE A 643 -8.93 -23.00 8.11
CA ILE A 643 -7.84 -23.96 7.99
C ILE A 643 -8.29 -25.19 7.23
N THR A 644 -7.39 -25.76 6.45
CA THR A 644 -7.55 -27.12 5.88
C THR A 644 -6.25 -27.91 6.07
N ARG A 645 -6.40 -29.22 6.32
CA ARG A 645 -5.29 -30.16 6.53
C ARG A 645 -5.28 -31.31 5.50
N ASP A 646 -6.22 -31.29 4.56
CA ASP A 646 -6.50 -32.40 3.63
C ASP A 646 -6.81 -31.93 2.20
N ASN A 647 -6.11 -30.88 1.76
CA ASN A 647 -6.29 -30.27 0.42
C ASN A 647 -7.74 -29.79 0.18
N PHE A 648 -8.28 -29.02 1.13
CA PHE A 648 -9.62 -28.41 1.05
C PHE A 648 -10.82 -29.37 1.07
N ARG A 649 -10.63 -30.67 1.27
CA ARG A 649 -11.75 -31.61 1.44
C ARG A 649 -12.56 -31.31 2.69
N LYS A 650 -11.88 -30.95 3.77
CA LYS A 650 -12.47 -30.43 4.99
C LYS A 650 -11.91 -29.04 5.29
N GLN A 651 -12.80 -28.10 5.48
CA GLN A 651 -12.48 -26.72 5.81
C GLN A 651 -13.05 -26.39 7.19
N GLU A 652 -12.23 -25.90 8.09
CA GLU A 652 -12.58 -25.60 9.47
C GLU A 652 -12.42 -24.10 9.74
N LYS A 653 -13.45 -23.49 10.30
CA LYS A 653 -13.47 -22.08 10.68
C LYS A 653 -12.71 -21.85 11.98
N LEU A 654 -11.73 -20.95 12.00
CA LEU A 654 -10.91 -20.65 13.18
C LEU A 654 -11.33 -19.38 13.93
N THR A 655 -11.98 -18.44 13.25
CA THR A 655 -12.44 -17.19 13.87
C THR A 655 -13.93 -17.01 13.64
N ALA A 656 -14.53 -16.10 14.38
CA ALA A 656 -15.95 -15.76 14.29
C ALA A 656 -16.15 -14.25 14.03
N THR A 657 -15.20 -13.61 13.33
CA THR A 657 -15.30 -12.17 13.02
C THR A 657 -16.42 -11.87 12.04
N GLY A 658 -16.76 -12.79 11.16
CA GLY A 658 -17.92 -12.67 10.27
C GLY A 658 -19.26 -12.72 11.01
N ASP A 659 -19.34 -13.41 12.15
CA ASP A 659 -20.59 -13.59 12.88
C ASP A 659 -21.18 -12.28 13.44
N GLN A 660 -20.39 -11.20 13.48
CA GLN A 660 -20.88 -9.87 13.91
C GLN A 660 -22.07 -9.38 13.06
N ILE A 661 -22.09 -9.72 11.78
CA ILE A 661 -23.20 -9.32 10.87
C ILE A 661 -24.56 -9.87 11.30
N LYS A 662 -24.60 -11.03 11.97
CA LYS A 662 -25.83 -11.70 12.41
C LYS A 662 -26.62 -10.90 13.45
N SER A 663 -25.97 -9.91 14.08
CA SER A 663 -26.59 -9.05 15.12
C SER A 663 -27.38 -7.88 14.51
N TYR A 664 -27.30 -7.66 13.22
CA TYR A 664 -27.89 -6.50 12.54
C TYR A 664 -28.79 -6.94 11.38
N ASN A 665 -29.71 -6.05 10.98
CA ASN A 665 -30.39 -6.15 9.69
C ASN A 665 -29.34 -5.92 8.60
N TRP A 666 -28.83 -7.00 8.05
CA TRP A 666 -27.69 -6.93 7.11
C TRP A 666 -28.17 -6.74 5.67
N GLY A 667 -27.94 -7.69 4.82
CA GLY A 667 -28.41 -7.68 3.44
C GLY A 667 -27.88 -8.84 2.62
N THR A 668 -28.37 -8.93 1.40
CA THR A 668 -27.98 -9.89 0.38
C THR A 668 -27.42 -9.15 -0.83
N VAL A 669 -26.71 -9.87 -1.71
CA VAL A 669 -26.23 -9.35 -2.98
C VAL A 669 -26.49 -10.34 -4.11
N GLU A 670 -26.91 -9.82 -5.26
CA GLU A 670 -27.14 -10.63 -6.46
C GLU A 670 -26.52 -9.97 -7.69
N LEU A 671 -26.13 -10.80 -8.67
CA LEU A 671 -25.71 -10.37 -9.98
C LEU A 671 -26.93 -10.15 -10.86
N VAL A 672 -27.14 -8.91 -11.31
CA VAL A 672 -28.19 -8.54 -12.25
C VAL A 672 -27.60 -8.32 -13.65
N LYS A 673 -28.40 -8.59 -14.69
CA LYS A 673 -27.97 -8.50 -16.10
C LYS A 673 -29.01 -7.76 -16.91
N TRP A 674 -28.55 -6.95 -17.84
CA TRP A 674 -29.39 -6.20 -18.78
C TRP A 674 -28.66 -6.00 -20.11
N THR A 675 -29.30 -5.29 -21.02
CA THR A 675 -28.70 -4.87 -22.28
C THR A 675 -28.53 -3.36 -22.30
N ALA A 676 -27.34 -2.86 -22.55
CA ALA A 676 -27.04 -1.46 -22.73
C ALA A 676 -27.75 -0.91 -24.00
N TRP A 677 -27.91 0.40 -24.14
CA TRP A 677 -28.60 0.99 -25.31
C TRP A 677 -27.98 0.63 -26.65
N ASP A 678 -26.67 0.39 -26.68
CA ASP A 678 -25.96 -0.02 -27.91
C ASP A 678 -26.06 -1.54 -28.21
N GLY A 679 -26.81 -2.30 -27.40
CA GLY A 679 -26.96 -3.74 -27.54
C GLY A 679 -25.92 -4.55 -26.80
N THR A 680 -24.94 -3.93 -26.14
CA THR A 680 -23.89 -4.64 -25.38
C THR A 680 -24.49 -5.32 -24.13
N PRO A 681 -24.19 -6.62 -23.86
CA PRO A 681 -24.54 -7.25 -22.59
C PRO A 681 -23.87 -6.52 -21.42
N ALA A 682 -24.66 -6.22 -20.40
CA ALA A 682 -24.23 -5.52 -19.20
C ALA A 682 -24.60 -6.31 -17.93
N GLU A 683 -23.84 -6.13 -16.88
CA GLU A 683 -24.07 -6.75 -15.58
C GLU A 683 -23.69 -5.80 -14.44
N GLY A 684 -24.16 -6.12 -13.24
CA GLY A 684 -23.86 -5.34 -12.05
C GLY A 684 -24.36 -6.02 -10.80
N LEU A 685 -24.14 -5.40 -9.66
CA LEU A 685 -24.51 -5.91 -8.35
C LEU A 685 -25.72 -5.16 -7.81
N LEU A 686 -26.69 -5.90 -7.30
CA LEU A 686 -27.82 -5.35 -6.57
C LEU A 686 -27.80 -5.84 -5.12
N PHE A 687 -27.68 -4.91 -4.18
CA PHE A 687 -27.73 -5.20 -2.75
C PHE A 687 -29.13 -4.87 -2.22
N LYS A 688 -29.70 -5.79 -1.42
CA LYS A 688 -31.03 -5.68 -0.80
C LYS A 688 -30.94 -5.90 0.71
N PRO A 689 -31.78 -5.22 1.53
CA PRO A 689 -31.84 -5.46 2.98
C PRO A 689 -32.19 -6.92 3.31
N GLU A 690 -31.70 -7.44 4.45
CA GLU A 690 -32.02 -8.81 4.91
C GLU A 690 -33.55 -9.01 5.10
N ASN A 691 -34.23 -7.97 5.57
CA ASN A 691 -35.69 -7.94 5.77
C ASN A 691 -36.45 -7.44 4.53
N PHE A 692 -35.90 -7.62 3.34
CA PHE A 692 -36.52 -7.21 2.09
C PHE A 692 -37.91 -7.82 1.92
N ASP A 693 -38.88 -6.97 1.63
CA ASP A 693 -40.29 -7.33 1.42
C ASP A 693 -40.70 -6.82 0.03
N PRO A 694 -40.99 -7.68 -0.94
CA PRO A 694 -41.36 -7.27 -2.30
C PRO A 694 -42.68 -6.49 -2.39
N ALA A 695 -43.46 -6.41 -1.32
CA ALA A 695 -44.67 -5.60 -1.26
C ALA A 695 -44.39 -4.14 -0.86
N LYS A 696 -43.17 -3.81 -0.44
CA LYS A 696 -42.73 -2.47 -0.06
C LYS A 696 -41.88 -1.82 -1.15
N LYS A 697 -41.93 -0.48 -1.23
CA LYS A 697 -41.02 0.29 -2.06
C LYS A 697 -39.79 0.69 -1.29
N TYR A 698 -38.65 0.64 -1.97
CA TYR A 698 -37.34 0.98 -1.42
C TYR A 698 -36.68 2.05 -2.28
N PRO A 699 -36.10 3.10 -1.68
CA PRO A 699 -35.25 4.04 -2.38
C PRO A 699 -33.95 3.32 -2.80
N MET A 700 -33.36 3.76 -3.92
CA MET A 700 -32.15 3.14 -4.48
C MET A 700 -31.03 4.17 -4.60
N ILE A 701 -29.79 3.76 -4.30
CA ILE A 701 -28.59 4.54 -4.61
C ILE A 701 -27.77 3.75 -5.62
N CYS A 702 -27.48 4.35 -6.79
CA CYS A 702 -26.55 3.82 -7.76
C CYS A 702 -25.15 4.31 -7.40
N TYR A 703 -24.23 3.38 -7.10
CA TYR A 703 -22.83 3.65 -6.86
C TYR A 703 -22.00 3.07 -8.00
N PHE A 704 -21.13 3.85 -8.60
CA PHE A 704 -20.36 3.41 -9.75
C PHE A 704 -18.96 4.03 -9.80
N TYR A 705 -18.08 3.32 -10.51
CA TYR A 705 -16.73 3.78 -10.87
C TYR A 705 -16.38 3.27 -12.28
N GLU A 706 -16.04 1.99 -12.41
CA GLU A 706 -15.82 1.27 -13.67
C GLU A 706 -16.50 -0.11 -13.57
N ARG A 707 -15.76 -1.22 -13.56
CA ARG A 707 -16.31 -2.57 -13.38
C ARG A 707 -16.23 -3.03 -11.92
N ASN A 708 -17.28 -3.62 -11.40
CA ASN A 708 -17.40 -4.05 -10.00
C ASN A 708 -18.04 -5.43 -9.82
N SER A 709 -18.66 -6.03 -10.86
CA SER A 709 -19.37 -7.31 -10.79
C SER A 709 -18.48 -8.46 -10.29
N GLU A 710 -17.17 -8.38 -10.56
CA GLU A 710 -16.17 -9.32 -10.06
C GLU A 710 -16.10 -9.37 -8.52
N THR A 711 -16.66 -8.36 -7.84
CA THR A 711 -16.70 -8.27 -6.38
C THR A 711 -17.97 -8.84 -5.76
N LEU A 712 -18.77 -9.63 -6.49
CA LEU A 712 -20.05 -10.23 -6.04
C LEU A 712 -19.91 -10.88 -4.65
N TYR A 713 -18.88 -11.67 -4.45
CA TYR A 713 -18.65 -12.39 -3.21
C TYR A 713 -17.66 -11.69 -2.27
N ARG A 714 -17.42 -10.40 -2.48
CA ARG A 714 -16.52 -9.65 -1.58
C ARG A 714 -17.19 -9.36 -0.25
N SER A 715 -16.57 -9.77 0.84
CA SER A 715 -16.96 -9.33 2.18
C SER A 715 -16.74 -7.82 2.33
N ARG A 716 -17.74 -7.12 2.86
CA ARG A 716 -17.70 -5.68 3.13
C ARG A 716 -17.95 -5.44 4.61
N VAL A 717 -17.29 -4.45 5.18
CA VAL A 717 -17.42 -4.11 6.60
C VAL A 717 -17.99 -2.70 6.76
N PRO A 718 -18.83 -2.46 7.77
CA PRO A 718 -19.24 -1.11 8.12
C PRO A 718 -18.01 -0.35 8.64
N ALA A 719 -17.75 0.80 8.05
CA ALA A 719 -16.62 1.65 8.38
C ALA A 719 -16.93 3.11 8.07
N PRO A 720 -16.30 4.08 8.75
CA PRO A 720 -16.43 5.49 8.39
C PRO A 720 -15.98 5.73 6.96
N SER A 721 -16.77 6.46 6.20
CA SER A 721 -16.55 6.70 4.77
C SER A 721 -15.32 7.56 4.52
N ALA A 722 -14.46 7.08 3.65
CA ALA A 722 -13.35 7.91 3.14
C ALA A 722 -13.82 8.88 2.04
N SER A 723 -14.88 8.53 1.29
CA SER A 723 -15.39 9.32 0.17
C SER A 723 -16.71 8.81 -0.42
N THR A 724 -17.06 7.54 -0.20
CA THR A 724 -18.21 6.90 -0.88
C THR A 724 -19.25 6.39 0.11
N VAL A 725 -20.45 6.09 -0.35
CA VAL A 725 -21.48 5.45 0.46
C VAL A 725 -20.96 4.11 1.02
N ASN A 726 -21.22 3.87 2.32
CA ASN A 726 -20.91 2.59 2.94
C ASN A 726 -22.05 1.61 2.65
N ILE A 727 -21.85 0.69 1.70
CA ILE A 727 -22.91 -0.23 1.23
C ILE A 727 -23.58 -0.99 2.39
N PRO A 728 -22.86 -1.66 3.33
CA PRO A 728 -23.52 -2.32 4.46
C PRO A 728 -24.42 -1.39 5.28
N TYR A 729 -23.99 -0.15 5.52
CA TYR A 729 -24.76 0.82 6.29
C TYR A 729 -26.08 1.17 5.60
N PHE A 730 -26.03 1.57 4.33
CA PHE A 730 -27.23 2.00 3.60
C PHE A 730 -28.20 0.85 3.37
N VAL A 731 -27.70 -0.34 3.02
CA VAL A 731 -28.53 -1.54 2.85
C VAL A 731 -29.22 -1.91 4.16
N SER A 732 -28.47 -1.92 5.28
CA SER A 732 -29.02 -2.17 6.62
C SER A 732 -30.14 -1.20 6.99
N ASN A 733 -30.04 0.03 6.48
CA ASN A 733 -31.01 1.10 6.71
C ASN A 733 -32.12 1.16 5.64
N GLY A 734 -32.33 0.09 4.87
CA GLY A 734 -33.48 -0.04 3.96
C GLY A 734 -33.32 0.64 2.62
N TYR A 735 -32.11 0.81 2.12
CA TYR A 735 -31.81 1.20 0.75
C TYR A 735 -31.52 -0.02 -0.12
N LEU A 736 -31.85 0.05 -1.38
CA LEU A 736 -31.24 -0.74 -2.43
C LEU A 736 -29.95 -0.04 -2.86
N ILE A 737 -28.90 -0.83 -3.10
CA ILE A 737 -27.68 -0.29 -3.71
C ILE A 737 -27.44 -1.02 -5.02
N PHE A 738 -27.41 -0.27 -6.12
CA PHE A 738 -27.11 -0.78 -7.45
C PHE A 738 -25.70 -0.37 -7.86
N VAL A 739 -24.87 -1.34 -8.27
CA VAL A 739 -23.46 -1.13 -8.66
C VAL A 739 -23.26 -1.70 -10.07
N PRO A 740 -23.53 -0.93 -11.14
CA PRO A 740 -23.38 -1.38 -12.51
C PRO A 740 -21.91 -1.46 -12.93
N ASP A 741 -21.59 -2.37 -13.83
CA ASP A 741 -20.36 -2.33 -14.61
C ASP A 741 -20.50 -1.33 -15.76
N LEU A 742 -19.49 -0.50 -15.92
CA LEU A 742 -19.41 0.49 -16.98
C LEU A 742 -18.24 0.14 -17.90
N ARG A 743 -18.47 0.25 -19.20
CA ARG A 743 -17.47 0.15 -20.27
C ARG A 743 -17.51 1.42 -21.10
N TYR A 744 -16.39 1.73 -21.75
CA TYR A 744 -16.26 3.03 -22.39
C TYR A 744 -15.91 2.91 -23.87
N LYS A 745 -16.38 3.90 -24.60
CA LYS A 745 -15.99 4.18 -25.98
C LYS A 745 -15.10 5.41 -25.99
N ASP A 746 -14.00 5.31 -26.70
CA ASP A 746 -13.05 6.42 -26.87
C ASP A 746 -13.75 7.70 -27.33
N GLY A 747 -13.34 8.82 -26.74
CA GLY A 747 -13.92 10.14 -26.96
C GLY A 747 -15.20 10.43 -26.20
N HIS A 748 -15.93 9.43 -25.72
CA HIS A 748 -17.29 9.57 -25.21
C HIS A 748 -17.54 8.94 -23.83
N PRO A 749 -16.68 9.14 -22.82
CA PRO A 749 -16.82 8.47 -21.54
C PRO A 749 -18.12 8.81 -20.79
N GLY A 750 -18.61 10.05 -20.89
CA GLY A 750 -19.86 10.45 -20.27
C GLY A 750 -21.07 9.77 -20.89
N LYS A 751 -21.16 9.75 -22.22
CA LYS A 751 -22.21 9.03 -22.95
C LYS A 751 -22.13 7.52 -22.70
N SER A 752 -20.93 6.97 -22.58
CA SER A 752 -20.73 5.56 -22.25
C SER A 752 -21.29 5.22 -20.88
N CYS A 753 -21.06 6.06 -19.87
CA CYS A 753 -21.67 5.88 -18.56
C CYS A 753 -23.21 5.85 -18.65
N MET A 754 -23.83 6.76 -19.40
CA MET A 754 -25.28 6.74 -19.63
C MET A 754 -25.73 5.47 -20.35
N ASN A 755 -25.00 5.03 -21.36
CA ASN A 755 -25.30 3.85 -22.18
C ASN A 755 -25.47 2.59 -21.33
N PHE A 756 -24.65 2.43 -20.30
CA PHE A 756 -24.68 1.25 -19.42
C PHE A 756 -25.60 1.44 -18.21
N LEU A 757 -25.53 2.61 -17.55
CA LEU A 757 -26.26 2.84 -16.30
C LEU A 757 -27.78 2.96 -16.51
N MET A 758 -28.22 3.77 -17.47
CA MET A 758 -29.65 4.13 -17.61
C MET A 758 -30.55 2.92 -17.88
N PRO A 759 -30.22 2.02 -18.86
CA PRO A 759 -31.03 0.82 -19.07
C PRO A 759 -31.08 -0.12 -17.86
N GLY A 760 -29.98 -0.18 -17.06
CA GLY A 760 -29.95 -0.95 -15.81
C GLY A 760 -30.88 -0.37 -14.76
N VAL A 761 -30.93 0.97 -14.63
CA VAL A 761 -31.89 1.66 -13.76
C VAL A 761 -33.32 1.42 -14.21
N ASP A 762 -33.58 1.55 -15.51
CA ASP A 762 -34.94 1.36 -16.07
C ASP A 762 -35.41 -0.09 -15.85
N MET A 763 -34.58 -1.09 -16.13
CA MET A 763 -34.87 -2.50 -15.87
C MET A 763 -35.19 -2.78 -14.39
N LEU A 764 -34.45 -2.17 -13.46
CA LEU A 764 -34.73 -2.32 -12.04
C LEU A 764 -36.05 -1.66 -11.64
N CYS A 765 -36.39 -0.51 -12.24
CA CYS A 765 -37.64 0.21 -11.99
C CYS A 765 -38.90 -0.49 -12.52
N GLU A 766 -38.78 -1.52 -13.36
CA GLU A 766 -39.91 -2.40 -13.72
C GLU A 766 -40.41 -3.19 -12.50
N ASN A 767 -39.60 -3.32 -11.48
CA ASN A 767 -39.98 -4.02 -10.24
C ASN A 767 -40.78 -3.10 -9.32
N PRO A 768 -41.93 -3.53 -8.82
CA PRO A 768 -42.84 -2.68 -8.00
C PRO A 768 -42.20 -2.28 -6.66
N TRP A 769 -41.16 -2.98 -6.21
CA TRP A 769 -40.45 -2.70 -4.98
C TRP A 769 -39.34 -1.65 -5.13
N VAL A 770 -39.00 -1.18 -6.34
CA VAL A 770 -38.10 -0.03 -6.54
C VAL A 770 -38.95 1.25 -6.48
N ASP A 771 -38.56 2.18 -5.62
CA ASP A 771 -39.11 3.52 -5.62
C ASP A 771 -38.45 4.36 -6.70
N GLY A 772 -39.04 4.34 -7.88
CA GLY A 772 -38.47 4.98 -9.06
C GLY A 772 -38.37 6.51 -8.95
N ASP A 773 -39.09 7.16 -8.06
CA ASP A 773 -39.04 8.62 -7.83
C ASP A 773 -37.89 8.99 -6.85
N HIS A 774 -37.39 8.01 -6.08
CA HIS A 774 -36.38 8.21 -5.03
C HIS A 774 -35.11 7.45 -5.36
N ILE A 775 -34.47 7.79 -6.49
CA ILE A 775 -33.20 7.22 -6.92
C ILE A 775 -32.09 8.26 -6.74
N GLY A 776 -31.05 7.92 -5.97
CA GLY A 776 -29.83 8.70 -5.84
C GLY A 776 -28.68 8.11 -6.64
N ILE A 777 -27.69 8.94 -6.94
CA ILE A 777 -26.41 8.50 -7.52
C ILE A 777 -25.23 8.98 -6.69
N GLN A 778 -24.17 8.22 -6.63
CA GLN A 778 -22.94 8.61 -5.92
C GLN A 778 -21.71 8.00 -6.57
N GLY A 779 -20.67 8.83 -6.73
CA GLY A 779 -19.36 8.41 -7.18
C GLY A 779 -18.25 9.34 -6.68
N GLN A 780 -17.03 8.81 -6.60
CA GLN A 780 -15.84 9.54 -6.20
C GLN A 780 -14.85 9.59 -7.36
N SER A 781 -14.12 10.71 -7.53
CA SER A 781 -13.07 10.83 -8.53
C SER A 781 -13.64 10.67 -9.95
N TRP A 782 -13.27 9.60 -10.67
CA TRP A 782 -13.87 9.26 -11.95
C TRP A 782 -15.40 9.05 -11.83
N GLY A 783 -15.86 8.37 -10.77
CA GLY A 783 -17.30 8.28 -10.45
C GLY A 783 -17.93 9.63 -10.10
N GLY A 784 -17.16 10.56 -9.52
CA GLY A 784 -17.61 11.94 -9.27
C GLY A 784 -17.81 12.72 -10.58
N TYR A 785 -16.90 12.57 -11.54
CA TYR A 785 -17.08 13.09 -12.91
C TYR A 785 -18.36 12.55 -13.55
N GLN A 786 -18.54 11.23 -13.53
CA GLN A 786 -19.71 10.55 -14.08
C GLN A 786 -21.01 11.06 -13.44
N THR A 787 -21.02 11.20 -12.12
CA THR A 787 -22.17 11.77 -11.38
C THR A 787 -22.48 13.19 -11.84
N ALA A 788 -21.45 14.04 -11.92
CA ALA A 788 -21.60 15.41 -12.41
C ALA A 788 -22.09 15.47 -13.86
N TYR A 789 -21.58 14.59 -14.73
CA TYR A 789 -22.00 14.48 -16.13
C TYR A 789 -23.48 14.05 -16.23
N LEU A 790 -23.86 12.98 -15.54
CA LEU A 790 -25.21 12.42 -15.58
C LEU A 790 -26.28 13.47 -15.23
N ILE A 791 -26.11 14.24 -14.14
CA ILE A 791 -27.11 15.24 -13.72
C ILE A 791 -27.23 16.43 -14.67
N THR A 792 -26.26 16.61 -15.59
CA THR A 792 -26.38 17.62 -16.65
C THR A 792 -27.13 17.10 -17.89
N GLN A 793 -27.27 15.77 -18.01
CA GLN A 793 -27.87 15.12 -19.19
C GLN A 793 -29.27 14.54 -18.92
N THR A 794 -29.61 14.28 -17.65
CA THR A 794 -30.91 13.72 -17.28
C THR A 794 -31.38 14.25 -15.92
N ASN A 795 -32.70 14.36 -15.75
CA ASN A 795 -33.37 14.71 -14.49
C ASN A 795 -33.92 13.47 -13.75
N ARG A 796 -33.44 12.27 -14.07
CA ARG A 796 -33.92 10.99 -13.53
C ARG A 796 -33.66 10.81 -12.03
N PHE A 797 -32.67 11.49 -11.50
CA PHE A 797 -32.18 11.27 -10.15
C PHE A 797 -32.65 12.34 -9.16
N ALA A 798 -33.12 11.88 -7.99
CA ALA A 798 -33.63 12.75 -6.92
C ALA A 798 -32.49 13.35 -6.06
N ALA A 799 -31.31 12.76 -6.06
CA ALA A 799 -30.14 13.24 -5.31
C ALA A 799 -28.83 12.76 -5.93
N ALA A 800 -27.78 13.57 -5.84
CA ALA A 800 -26.46 13.24 -6.40
C ALA A 800 -25.33 13.57 -5.41
N GLY A 801 -24.44 12.60 -5.18
CA GLY A 801 -23.22 12.77 -4.38
C GLY A 801 -21.98 12.74 -5.31
N ALA A 802 -21.42 13.89 -5.65
CA ALA A 802 -20.27 14.02 -6.53
C ALA A 802 -18.99 14.27 -5.73
N GLY A 803 -18.24 13.20 -5.45
CA GLY A 803 -16.97 13.32 -4.73
C GLY A 803 -15.81 13.63 -5.68
N ALA A 804 -15.04 14.68 -5.38
CA ALA A 804 -13.88 15.13 -6.16
C ALA A 804 -14.10 15.07 -7.68
N PRO A 805 -15.20 15.69 -8.21
CA PRO A 805 -15.56 15.58 -9.62
C PRO A 805 -14.56 16.33 -10.51
N VAL A 806 -14.21 15.74 -11.66
CA VAL A 806 -13.67 16.51 -12.79
C VAL A 806 -14.85 17.15 -13.49
N SER A 807 -15.00 18.45 -13.38
CA SER A 807 -16.12 19.19 -13.94
C SER A 807 -15.82 19.86 -15.28
N ASN A 808 -14.55 20.14 -15.53
CA ASN A 808 -14.07 20.85 -16.72
C ASN A 808 -12.81 20.20 -17.26
N MET A 809 -12.96 19.33 -18.25
CA MET A 809 -11.83 18.60 -18.83
C MET A 809 -10.86 19.51 -19.59
N THR A 810 -11.32 20.67 -20.09
CA THR A 810 -10.44 21.62 -20.79
C THR A 810 -9.41 22.24 -19.85
N SER A 811 -9.81 22.63 -18.62
CA SER A 811 -8.90 23.19 -17.62
C SER A 811 -8.12 22.10 -16.87
N ALA A 812 -8.70 20.92 -16.73
CA ALA A 812 -8.08 19.80 -16.04
C ALA A 812 -6.97 19.12 -16.87
N TYR A 813 -7.03 19.18 -18.21
CA TYR A 813 -6.06 18.62 -19.14
C TYR A 813 -4.63 19.10 -18.86
N GLY A 814 -4.43 20.42 -18.74
CA GLY A 814 -3.14 21.02 -18.39
C GLY A 814 -2.87 21.07 -16.87
N GLY A 815 -3.72 20.46 -16.06
CA GLY A 815 -3.57 20.45 -14.61
C GLY A 815 -2.48 19.50 -14.14
N ILE A 816 -2.13 19.61 -12.86
CA ILE A 816 -1.12 18.78 -12.20
C ILE A 816 -1.78 17.79 -11.26
N ARG A 817 -1.34 16.52 -11.31
CA ARG A 817 -1.58 15.52 -10.27
C ARG A 817 -0.55 15.75 -9.17
N TRP A 818 -0.91 16.57 -8.17
CA TRP A 818 0.02 17.11 -7.18
C TRP A 818 0.73 16.04 -6.32
N GLU A 819 0.09 14.90 -6.03
CA GLU A 819 0.71 13.81 -5.28
C GLU A 819 1.92 13.17 -5.99
N SER A 820 1.96 13.21 -7.32
CA SER A 820 3.05 12.66 -8.14
C SER A 820 3.83 13.73 -8.89
N GLY A 821 3.27 14.94 -9.00
CA GLY A 821 3.84 16.06 -9.77
C GLY A 821 3.66 15.95 -11.28
N VAL A 822 3.01 14.89 -11.82
CA VAL A 822 2.86 14.70 -13.26
C VAL A 822 1.74 15.56 -13.84
N ALA A 823 1.90 16.00 -15.09
CA ALA A 823 0.82 16.62 -15.86
C ALA A 823 -0.30 15.59 -16.12
N ARG A 824 -1.54 16.06 -16.24
CA ARG A 824 -2.70 15.18 -16.44
C ARG A 824 -2.96 14.83 -17.90
N THR A 825 -2.21 15.38 -18.86
CA THR A 825 -2.38 15.21 -20.32
C THR A 825 -2.55 13.75 -20.72
N ALA A 826 -1.60 12.86 -20.31
CA ALA A 826 -1.68 11.44 -20.63
C ALA A 826 -2.96 10.76 -20.11
N GLN A 827 -3.51 11.22 -18.98
CA GLN A 827 -4.75 10.67 -18.43
C GLN A 827 -5.94 10.88 -19.37
N TYR A 828 -5.95 11.99 -20.11
CA TYR A 828 -7.01 12.30 -21.06
C TYR A 828 -6.78 11.64 -22.41
N GLU A 829 -5.54 11.70 -22.91
CA GLU A 829 -5.22 11.18 -24.23
C GLU A 829 -5.17 9.66 -24.30
N LYS A 830 -4.62 9.02 -23.27
CA LYS A 830 -4.27 7.59 -23.26
C LYS A 830 -4.78 6.80 -22.05
N GLY A 831 -5.35 7.49 -21.06
CA GLY A 831 -5.70 6.86 -19.79
C GLY A 831 -7.18 6.94 -19.46
N GLN A 832 -7.49 6.98 -18.15
CA GLN A 832 -8.82 6.83 -17.56
C GLN A 832 -9.89 7.72 -18.19
N SER A 833 -9.55 8.92 -18.67
CA SER A 833 -10.53 9.83 -19.24
C SER A 833 -10.93 9.48 -20.68
N ARG A 834 -10.21 8.59 -21.35
CA ARG A 834 -10.57 7.98 -22.65
C ARG A 834 -10.99 8.97 -23.75
N ILE A 835 -10.43 10.20 -23.75
CA ILE A 835 -10.70 11.16 -24.83
C ILE A 835 -9.99 10.73 -26.12
N GLY A 836 -8.79 10.13 -26.01
CA GLY A 836 -8.06 9.55 -27.14
C GLY A 836 -7.41 10.57 -28.09
N LYS A 837 -7.56 11.86 -27.82
CA LYS A 837 -7.00 12.99 -28.58
C LYS A 837 -6.47 14.05 -27.64
N ASP A 838 -5.52 14.85 -28.13
CA ASP A 838 -5.12 16.04 -27.40
C ASP A 838 -6.22 17.12 -27.38
N LEU A 839 -6.03 18.18 -26.60
CA LEU A 839 -7.03 19.21 -26.41
C LEU A 839 -7.37 19.97 -27.71
N TRP A 840 -6.43 20.17 -28.60
CA TRP A 840 -6.60 20.97 -29.80
C TRP A 840 -7.24 20.16 -30.94
N GLU A 841 -6.88 18.90 -31.10
CA GLU A 841 -7.50 17.99 -32.09
C GLU A 841 -8.88 17.51 -31.65
N GLY A 842 -9.11 17.35 -30.35
CA GLY A 842 -10.34 16.81 -29.76
C GLY A 842 -11.17 17.84 -29.00
N PHE A 843 -11.05 19.15 -29.26
CA PHE A 843 -11.68 20.21 -28.47
C PHE A 843 -13.17 19.97 -28.19
N ASP A 844 -13.95 19.56 -29.20
CA ASP A 844 -15.37 19.27 -29.05
C ASP A 844 -15.63 18.10 -28.08
N LEU A 845 -14.73 17.08 -28.03
CA LEU A 845 -14.83 15.97 -27.11
C LEU A 845 -14.57 16.42 -25.66
N TYR A 846 -13.60 17.33 -25.47
CA TYR A 846 -13.34 17.92 -24.14
C TYR A 846 -14.53 18.75 -23.65
N VAL A 847 -15.18 19.51 -24.54
CA VAL A 847 -16.40 20.26 -24.20
C VAL A 847 -17.56 19.32 -23.92
N GLU A 848 -17.79 18.30 -24.74
CA GLU A 848 -18.84 17.29 -24.56
C GLU A 848 -18.75 16.64 -23.18
N ASN A 849 -17.53 16.31 -22.75
CA ASN A 849 -17.28 15.61 -21.50
C ASN A 849 -16.98 16.54 -20.31
N SER A 850 -17.29 17.83 -20.42
CA SER A 850 -17.15 18.81 -19.32
C SER A 850 -18.52 19.21 -18.77
N PRO A 851 -18.95 18.63 -17.63
CA PRO A 851 -20.23 18.95 -17.00
C PRO A 851 -20.46 20.44 -16.76
N LEU A 852 -19.40 21.20 -16.54
CA LEU A 852 -19.42 22.63 -16.27
C LEU A 852 -20.23 23.43 -17.32
N PHE A 853 -20.10 23.06 -18.59
CA PHE A 853 -20.77 23.80 -19.69
C PHE A 853 -22.26 23.51 -19.79
N PHE A 854 -22.75 22.47 -19.12
CA PHE A 854 -24.16 22.02 -19.16
C PHE A 854 -24.87 22.20 -17.80
N VAL A 855 -24.26 22.91 -16.84
CA VAL A 855 -24.84 23.21 -15.52
C VAL A 855 -26.25 23.83 -15.57
N PRO A 856 -26.62 24.69 -16.55
CA PRO A 856 -27.99 25.18 -16.65
C PRO A 856 -29.08 24.09 -16.70
N ASN A 857 -28.77 22.91 -17.22
CA ASN A 857 -29.69 21.77 -17.32
C ASN A 857 -29.92 21.04 -15.98
N VAL A 858 -29.08 21.24 -14.99
CA VAL A 858 -29.14 20.51 -13.71
C VAL A 858 -30.43 20.84 -12.94
N THR A 859 -31.17 19.81 -12.54
CA THR A 859 -32.33 19.92 -11.66
C THR A 859 -32.11 19.15 -10.34
N THR A 860 -31.27 18.14 -10.37
CA THR A 860 -30.94 17.26 -9.24
C THR A 860 -30.14 18.01 -8.17
N PRO A 861 -30.55 17.98 -6.89
CA PRO A 861 -29.74 18.48 -5.79
C PRO A 861 -28.42 17.73 -5.70
N VAL A 862 -27.30 18.45 -5.51
CA VAL A 862 -25.97 17.84 -5.53
C VAL A 862 -25.14 18.17 -4.30
N LEU A 863 -24.60 17.13 -3.67
CA LEU A 863 -23.59 17.22 -2.63
C LEU A 863 -22.20 16.95 -3.23
N ILE A 864 -21.34 17.94 -3.19
CA ILE A 864 -19.94 17.83 -3.62
C ILE A 864 -19.07 17.62 -2.39
N MET A 865 -18.14 16.67 -2.42
CA MET A 865 -17.06 16.55 -1.46
C MET A 865 -15.73 16.74 -2.20
N HIS A 866 -14.98 17.81 -1.92
CA HIS A 866 -13.71 18.05 -2.57
C HIS A 866 -12.74 18.76 -1.62
N ASN A 867 -11.57 18.17 -1.37
CA ASN A 867 -10.65 18.60 -0.34
C ASN A 867 -9.52 19.48 -0.89
N ASP A 868 -9.01 20.39 -0.08
CA ASP A 868 -8.01 21.40 -0.50
C ASP A 868 -6.60 20.86 -0.74
N GLN A 869 -6.28 19.66 -0.20
CA GLN A 869 -5.03 18.96 -0.45
C GLN A 869 -5.23 17.74 -1.38
N ASP A 870 -6.25 17.79 -2.23
CA ASP A 870 -6.46 16.74 -3.22
C ASP A 870 -5.29 16.71 -4.21
N GLY A 871 -4.49 15.66 -4.12
CA GLY A 871 -3.33 15.43 -4.97
C GLY A 871 -3.64 14.71 -6.28
N ALA A 872 -4.87 14.20 -6.45
CA ALA A 872 -5.30 13.44 -7.63
C ALA A 872 -6.13 14.26 -8.60
N VAL A 873 -7.22 14.88 -8.11
CA VAL A 873 -8.06 15.79 -8.87
C VAL A 873 -7.87 17.20 -8.32
N PRO A 874 -7.44 18.17 -9.13
CA PRO A 874 -7.26 19.54 -8.64
C PRO A 874 -8.56 20.09 -8.04
N TRP A 875 -8.51 20.55 -6.80
CA TRP A 875 -9.73 20.89 -6.05
C TRP A 875 -10.51 22.08 -6.64
N TRP A 876 -9.89 22.94 -7.46
CA TRP A 876 -10.61 23.97 -8.20
C TRP A 876 -11.65 23.40 -9.17
N GLN A 877 -11.56 22.13 -9.57
CA GLN A 877 -12.61 21.47 -10.35
C GLN A 877 -13.94 21.43 -9.59
N GLY A 878 -13.89 21.13 -8.27
CA GLY A 878 -15.05 21.22 -7.40
C GLY A 878 -15.53 22.68 -7.21
N ILE A 879 -14.60 23.64 -7.10
CA ILE A 879 -14.93 25.07 -6.95
C ILE A 879 -15.65 25.58 -8.21
N GLU A 880 -15.10 25.30 -9.41
CA GLU A 880 -15.70 25.70 -10.68
C GLU A 880 -17.14 25.17 -10.78
N PHE A 881 -17.34 23.89 -10.48
CA PHE A 881 -18.65 23.27 -10.54
C PHE A 881 -19.63 23.85 -9.51
N PHE A 882 -19.20 24.00 -8.26
CA PHE A 882 -20.02 24.59 -7.20
C PHE A 882 -20.46 26.03 -7.55
N ASN A 883 -19.51 26.86 -8.01
CA ASN A 883 -19.81 28.24 -8.36
C ASN A 883 -20.74 28.35 -9.58
N ALA A 884 -20.57 27.46 -10.58
CA ALA A 884 -21.47 27.39 -11.72
C ALA A 884 -22.89 27.00 -11.33
N LEU A 885 -23.05 25.97 -10.49
CA LEU A 885 -24.33 25.55 -9.91
C LEU A 885 -24.98 26.70 -9.16
N ARG A 886 -24.24 27.35 -8.26
CA ARG A 886 -24.72 28.51 -7.48
C ARG A 886 -25.12 29.67 -8.39
N ARG A 887 -24.34 29.99 -9.42
CA ARG A 887 -24.64 31.06 -10.39
C ARG A 887 -25.92 30.78 -11.17
N CYS A 888 -26.19 29.51 -11.46
CA CYS A 888 -27.40 29.06 -12.15
C CYS A 888 -28.58 28.79 -11.21
N GLY A 889 -28.49 29.12 -9.92
CA GLY A 889 -29.56 28.94 -8.94
C GLY A 889 -29.89 27.48 -8.65
N LYS A 890 -28.92 26.56 -8.79
CA LYS A 890 -29.09 25.11 -8.54
C LYS A 890 -28.82 24.77 -7.08
N GLN A 891 -29.54 23.80 -6.52
CA GLN A 891 -29.33 23.33 -5.17
C GLN A 891 -28.00 22.53 -5.09
N ALA A 892 -27.03 23.09 -4.39
CA ALA A 892 -25.70 22.47 -4.26
C ALA A 892 -25.07 22.78 -2.91
N TRP A 893 -24.39 21.77 -2.35
CA TRP A 893 -23.56 21.86 -1.15
C TRP A 893 -22.17 21.38 -1.47
N MET A 894 -21.15 21.98 -0.86
CA MET A 894 -19.76 21.52 -1.00
C MET A 894 -19.13 21.34 0.38
N LEU A 895 -18.67 20.12 0.65
CA LEU A 895 -17.91 19.75 1.83
C LEU A 895 -16.41 19.78 1.49
N GLN A 896 -15.68 20.68 2.13
CA GLN A 896 -14.22 20.78 2.06
C GLN A 896 -13.66 20.40 3.42
N TYR A 897 -13.03 19.23 3.51
CA TYR A 897 -12.26 18.85 4.68
C TYR A 897 -10.85 19.40 4.57
N ASN A 898 -10.47 20.29 5.49
CA ASN A 898 -9.20 20.98 5.43
C ASN A 898 -8.02 20.05 5.70
N ASP A 899 -6.94 20.26 4.94
CA ASP A 899 -5.70 19.47 4.99
C ASP A 899 -5.89 17.98 4.64
N GLU A 900 -7.02 17.62 4.05
CA GLU A 900 -7.30 16.27 3.60
C GLU A 900 -7.00 16.09 2.11
N ALA A 901 -6.54 14.87 1.78
CA ALA A 901 -6.21 14.45 0.44
C ALA A 901 -7.46 14.03 -0.36
N HIS A 902 -7.25 13.38 -1.52
CA HIS A 902 -8.29 12.89 -2.43
C HIS A 902 -9.36 12.03 -1.73
N ASN A 903 -8.95 11.17 -0.82
CA ASN A 903 -9.81 10.43 0.09
C ASN A 903 -9.46 10.84 1.53
N LEU A 904 -10.45 10.95 2.40
CA LEU A 904 -10.26 11.31 3.80
C LEU A 904 -9.37 10.29 4.51
N LYS A 905 -8.34 10.77 5.20
CA LYS A 905 -7.40 9.97 5.99
C LYS A 905 -7.75 10.00 7.47
N GLU A 906 -8.10 11.18 7.99
CA GLU A 906 -8.44 11.38 9.39
C GLU A 906 -9.77 10.73 9.75
N ARG A 907 -9.75 9.81 10.72
CA ARG A 907 -10.96 9.04 11.10
C ARG A 907 -12.12 9.94 11.54
N ARG A 908 -11.83 11.06 12.23
CA ARG A 908 -12.86 12.06 12.63
C ARG A 908 -13.60 12.64 11.43
N ASN A 909 -12.88 12.99 10.37
CA ASN A 909 -13.46 13.55 9.15
C ASN A 909 -14.28 12.48 8.40
N ARG A 910 -13.79 11.23 8.39
CA ARG A 910 -14.53 10.08 7.83
C ARG A 910 -15.85 9.82 8.56
N LYS A 911 -15.88 9.93 9.90
CA LYS A 911 -17.11 9.81 10.69
C LYS A 911 -18.09 10.95 10.37
N ASP A 912 -17.60 12.18 10.27
CA ASP A 912 -18.40 13.35 9.90
C ASP A 912 -19.03 13.17 8.50
N LEU A 913 -18.24 12.80 7.49
CA LEU A 913 -18.73 12.54 6.13
C LEU A 913 -19.81 11.44 6.11
N SER A 914 -19.64 10.38 6.91
CA SER A 914 -20.63 9.30 6.99
C SER A 914 -22.00 9.80 7.42
N VAL A 915 -22.05 10.68 8.43
CA VAL A 915 -23.29 11.30 8.91
C VAL A 915 -23.89 12.23 7.84
N ARG A 916 -23.08 13.06 7.18
CA ARG A 916 -23.58 13.99 6.15
C ARG A 916 -24.11 13.27 4.91
N LEU A 917 -23.43 12.20 4.46
CA LEU A 917 -23.94 11.36 3.36
C LEU A 917 -25.28 10.71 3.73
N GLN A 918 -25.41 10.21 4.94
CA GLN A 918 -26.69 9.68 5.45
C GLN A 918 -27.77 10.76 5.43
N GLN A 919 -27.54 11.90 6.09
CA GLN A 919 -28.53 12.97 6.20
C GLN A 919 -28.96 13.52 4.83
N PHE A 920 -28.02 13.65 3.90
CA PHE A 920 -28.31 14.11 2.55
C PHE A 920 -29.23 13.14 1.79
N PHE A 921 -28.88 11.86 1.75
CA PHE A 921 -29.71 10.87 1.07
C PHE A 921 -31.02 10.58 1.80
N ASP A 922 -31.05 10.56 3.15
CA ASP A 922 -32.28 10.37 3.90
C ASP A 922 -33.27 11.52 3.64
N HIS A 923 -32.79 12.77 3.51
CA HIS A 923 -33.66 13.91 3.19
C HIS A 923 -34.33 13.75 1.82
N PHE A 924 -33.54 13.55 0.76
CA PHE A 924 -34.07 13.53 -0.61
C PHE A 924 -34.71 12.20 -1.02
N LEU A 925 -34.31 11.08 -0.40
CA LEU A 925 -34.75 9.75 -0.83
C LEU A 925 -35.76 9.11 0.15
N LYS A 926 -35.88 9.63 1.39
CA LYS A 926 -36.82 9.12 2.39
C LYS A 926 -37.70 10.21 3.00
N GLY A 927 -37.55 11.46 2.59
CA GLY A 927 -38.34 12.58 3.15
C GLY A 927 -37.98 12.90 4.58
N ALA A 928 -36.74 12.58 5.05
CA ALA A 928 -36.31 12.99 6.38
C ALA A 928 -36.17 14.51 6.48
N PRO A 929 -36.35 15.12 7.68
CA PRO A 929 -36.16 16.55 7.87
C PRO A 929 -34.80 17.03 7.36
N MET A 930 -34.74 18.27 6.84
CA MET A 930 -33.51 18.85 6.36
C MET A 930 -32.59 19.24 7.54
N PRO A 931 -31.32 18.76 7.59
CA PRO A 931 -30.41 19.16 8.66
C PRO A 931 -29.95 20.61 8.51
N VAL A 932 -29.60 21.24 9.62
CA VAL A 932 -29.21 22.66 9.71
C VAL A 932 -28.05 22.98 8.75
N TRP A 933 -27.09 22.08 8.59
CA TRP A 933 -25.97 22.31 7.66
C TRP A 933 -26.40 22.40 6.19
N MET A 934 -27.57 21.83 5.83
CA MET A 934 -28.14 21.93 4.48
C MET A 934 -29.09 23.14 4.35
N SER A 935 -29.94 23.42 5.35
CA SER A 935 -30.94 24.48 5.27
C SER A 935 -30.32 25.88 5.32
N ARG A 936 -29.41 26.15 6.24
CA ARG A 936 -28.76 27.45 6.44
C ARG A 936 -27.25 27.46 6.51
N GLY A 937 -26.61 26.27 6.43
CA GLY A 937 -25.18 26.13 6.51
C GLY A 937 -24.63 26.31 7.93
N VAL A 938 -23.28 26.23 8.05
CA VAL A 938 -22.57 26.50 9.29
C VAL A 938 -21.59 27.67 9.04
N PRO A 939 -21.82 28.84 9.65
CA PRO A 939 -20.93 29.98 9.50
C PRO A 939 -19.49 29.65 9.93
N ALA A 940 -18.48 30.24 9.28
CA ALA A 940 -17.08 30.00 9.58
C ALA A 940 -16.73 30.32 11.06
N THR A 941 -17.45 31.23 11.70
CA THR A 941 -17.32 31.57 13.13
C THR A 941 -17.72 30.43 14.07
N LEU A 942 -18.53 29.49 13.61
CA LEU A 942 -18.99 28.32 14.38
C LEU A 942 -18.18 27.05 14.05
N LYS A 943 -17.20 27.13 13.16
CA LYS A 943 -16.36 25.98 12.79
C LYS A 943 -15.69 25.35 14.03
N GLY A 944 -15.92 24.04 14.21
CA GLY A 944 -15.42 23.29 15.36
C GLY A 944 -16.20 23.48 16.67
N ILE A 945 -17.29 24.26 16.62
CA ILE A 945 -18.21 24.52 17.75
C ILE A 945 -19.54 23.85 17.46
N ASP A 946 -20.13 24.12 16.30
CA ASP A 946 -21.37 23.50 15.84
C ASP A 946 -21.11 22.82 14.47
N TYR A 947 -21.63 21.61 14.29
CA TYR A 947 -21.51 20.84 13.06
C TYR A 947 -22.79 20.89 12.21
N GLY A 948 -23.85 21.48 12.74
CA GLY A 948 -25.11 21.61 12.06
C GLY A 948 -25.87 20.29 11.80
N PHE A 949 -25.60 19.25 12.58
CA PHE A 949 -26.25 17.94 12.41
C PHE A 949 -27.71 17.89 12.87
N GLY A 950 -28.12 18.84 13.71
CA GLY A 950 -29.52 18.96 14.16
C GLY A 950 -30.46 19.31 13.00
N PHE A 951 -31.74 19.18 13.22
CA PHE A 951 -32.80 19.55 12.27
C PHE A 951 -33.36 20.92 12.63
N ASP A 952 -33.84 21.66 11.64
CA ASP A 952 -34.55 22.91 11.91
C ASP A 952 -35.93 22.63 12.50
N ASP A 953 -36.28 23.27 13.63
CA ASP A 953 -37.57 23.11 14.31
C ASP A 953 -38.76 23.70 13.53
N ASN A 954 -38.53 24.23 12.34
CA ASN A 954 -39.51 24.94 11.53
C ASN A 954 -39.96 24.20 10.26
N ASP A 955 -39.58 22.91 10.09
CA ASP A 955 -40.09 22.09 8.96
C ASP A 955 -41.22 21.12 9.37
#